data_22642d406a8f6f67a9b01aaf99212376
#
_entry.id   22642d406a8f6f67a9b01aaf99212376
#
_cell.length_a   1.000
_cell.length_b   1.000
_cell.length_c   1.000
_cell.angle_alpha   90.00
_cell.angle_beta   90.00
_cell.angle_gamma   90.00
#
_symmetry.space_group_name_H-M   'P 1'
#
loop_
_entity.id
_entity.type
_entity.pdbx_description
1 polymer ?
#
loop_
_entity_poly.entity_id
_entity_poly.type
_entity_poly.pdbx_seq_one_letter_code
_entity_poly.pdbx_strand_id
1 'polypeptide(L)'
;MISPAALRRFGLAILSLALAPCISTLSAEDRTFATSPSLATEATTLVKLLELYHYNRANVHSSDYSEVIPDYMAELDGQHMFFLGTDKRAFTTRYNGATVYSQVAYQGDIDAAYEIYGVYANRVQARVNWIFAELKKPIDLAGNETFAADRTKAEWPATAADSDDHWRLRLKFEVIGELLGARAKDATGPAHSAVTLSANGGPISPVSGAPGAGDPAAVPAAAAEKAAPAGPHLKDNVEKPLKTAVSTDPVEKAKEIVRKRYERMLKNMGDIEGGDLAELYLTSIAALYDPHSNYWSAQDYEEFGIQMKLQLVGIGAVLQLKDDYCTIEELVPGGPADIGHQLKPGDKIIAVAQENKEPVDIIGMKLRKVVEMIRGERGSRVHLTVESSGSTDTSAHKQIVITRDVVKLSSARAHGALFQVPEADGKTVPIGVITLPEFYGPADDPQAAAEKSSASQDVASLIAQLKTAGVKGMVLDLRHNGGGFLGEAINIAGLFIPKGPVVQVVDSTGDKQVDSSENATVAYDGQLAVLTDRFSASASEIVAGALQSYGRAIVVGDSSTHGKGTVQQVIEMKNLTRELAMSPDKTGAAKITIQKFYLPNGSSTQLKGVVADIALPSIDDSLPIGESSLQHALIWDRKPSAPTFIGKPLDARVLDSLREKSLARQARLPEFAYLKKDVDWFKSRQEQKLVLLNLDERRKQKASDDAFIKEIKAERDELAKTDYPHSEFWVAPRPLPKLKAPKTADDGSVSNPDDGDEDDATLSTDEDEPYPKMDVYLRETMRVIEDAISLGQNHDYWVSNHAPLTVASKG
;
A
#
# COMPACT_ATOMS: atom_id res chain seq x y z
N MET A 1 -44.92 -21.35 -63.65
CA MET A 1 -45.17 -22.61 -64.34
C MET A 1 -44.15 -23.62 -64.00
N ILE A 2 -44.58 -24.65 -63.31
CA ILE A 2 -44.15 -26.05 -63.38
C ILE A 2 -42.80 -26.37 -62.71
N SER A 3 -42.91 -26.93 -61.49
CA SER A 3 -42.37 -28.13 -60.87
C SER A 3 -42.11 -29.31 -61.82
N PRO A 4 -41.57 -30.47 -61.36
CA PRO A 4 -40.72 -30.91 -60.27
C PRO A 4 -39.81 -32.15 -60.59
N ALA A 5 -39.17 -32.67 -59.59
CA ALA A 5 -38.84 -34.13 -59.34
C ALA A 5 -37.66 -34.75 -60.14
N ALA A 6 -36.87 -35.69 -59.69
CA ALA A 6 -36.95 -36.70 -58.67
C ALA A 6 -35.62 -37.46 -58.53
N LEU A 7 -35.39 -37.93 -57.33
CA LEU A 7 -35.02 -39.30 -56.91
C LEU A 7 -33.67 -39.94 -57.25
N ARG A 8 -32.93 -40.21 -56.03
CA ARG A 8 -32.27 -41.48 -55.66
C ARG A 8 -30.90 -41.84 -56.23
N ARG A 9 -29.93 -42.06 -55.47
CA ARG A 9 -29.44 -43.37 -55.07
C ARG A 9 -28.35 -43.29 -53.90
N PHE A 10 -28.52 -44.20 -53.03
CA PHE A 10 -27.71 -44.69 -51.90
C PHE A 10 -26.19 -44.79 -52.13
N GLY A 11 -25.43 -44.47 -51.07
CA GLY A 11 -24.09 -44.91 -50.88
C GLY A 11 -23.74 -44.85 -49.38
N LEU A 12 -23.71 -45.98 -48.67
CA LEU A 12 -23.25 -46.21 -47.32
C LEU A 12 -21.74 -45.89 -47.21
N ALA A 13 -21.35 -45.00 -46.32
CA ALA A 13 -19.97 -44.89 -45.84
C ALA A 13 -19.99 -44.88 -44.31
N ILE A 14 -19.22 -45.79 -43.76
CA ILE A 14 -19.06 -46.10 -42.37
C ILE A 14 -18.40 -44.90 -41.66
N LEU A 15 -19.10 -44.30 -40.69
CA LEU A 15 -18.62 -43.24 -39.85
C LEU A 15 -17.90 -43.82 -38.63
N SER A 16 -16.58 -43.77 -38.62
CA SER A 16 -15.76 -44.04 -37.42
C SER A 16 -15.89 -42.85 -36.47
N LEU A 17 -16.67 -43.01 -35.38
CA LEU A 17 -16.80 -42.04 -34.32
C LEU A 17 -15.52 -42.09 -33.47
N ALA A 18 -14.60 -41.15 -33.67
CA ALA A 18 -13.56 -40.85 -32.72
C ALA A 18 -14.18 -39.99 -31.61
N LEU A 19 -14.35 -40.56 -30.41
CA LEU A 19 -14.63 -39.77 -29.21
C LEU A 19 -13.38 -38.92 -28.89
N ALA A 20 -13.44 -37.65 -29.23
CA ALA A 20 -12.60 -36.66 -28.60
C ALA A 20 -13.20 -36.33 -27.23
N PRO A 21 -12.39 -36.27 -26.14
CA PRO A 21 -12.88 -35.77 -24.88
C PRO A 21 -13.19 -34.26 -25.05
N CYS A 22 -14.46 -33.89 -24.85
CA CYS A 22 -14.84 -32.50 -24.62
C CYS A 22 -14.14 -32.04 -23.32
N ILE A 23 -12.98 -31.46 -23.48
CA ILE A 23 -12.50 -30.50 -22.47
C ILE A 23 -13.45 -29.33 -22.63
N SER A 24 -14.35 -29.15 -21.68
CA SER A 24 -15.09 -27.90 -21.49
C SER A 24 -14.06 -26.81 -21.29
N THR A 25 -13.73 -26.10 -22.36
CA THR A 25 -13.09 -24.79 -22.25
C THR A 25 -14.07 -23.94 -21.46
N LEU A 26 -13.69 -23.58 -20.23
CA LEU A 26 -14.26 -22.41 -19.58
C LEU A 26 -13.98 -21.24 -20.53
N SER A 27 -14.92 -20.98 -21.41
CA SER A 27 -15.02 -19.77 -22.17
C SER A 27 -15.17 -18.66 -21.11
N ALA A 28 -14.20 -17.75 -21.02
CA ALA A 28 -14.47 -16.46 -20.46
C ALA A 28 -15.69 -15.95 -21.26
N GLU A 29 -16.83 -15.82 -20.60
CA GLU A 29 -17.98 -15.15 -21.19
C GLU A 29 -17.46 -13.85 -21.78
N ASP A 30 -17.82 -13.51 -23.01
CA ASP A 30 -17.51 -12.23 -23.66
C ASP A 30 -18.17 -11.11 -22.84
N ARG A 31 -17.50 -10.69 -21.75
CA ARG A 31 -17.92 -9.53 -21.00
C ARG A 31 -17.62 -8.31 -21.83
N THR A 32 -18.63 -7.74 -22.42
CA THR A 32 -18.53 -6.44 -23.11
C THR A 32 -18.72 -5.33 -22.09
N PHE A 33 -17.62 -4.69 -21.72
CA PHE A 33 -17.67 -3.44 -20.95
C PHE A 33 -18.05 -2.30 -21.91
N ALA A 34 -18.76 -1.30 -21.41
CA ALA A 34 -19.08 -0.08 -22.11
C ALA A 34 -19.22 1.08 -21.13
N THR A 35 -18.96 2.27 -21.59
CA THR A 35 -19.10 3.50 -20.79
C THR A 35 -20.55 3.72 -20.39
N SER A 36 -20.85 3.70 -19.09
CA SER A 36 -22.19 4.04 -18.59
C SER A 36 -22.46 5.54 -18.66
N PRO A 37 -23.73 5.99 -18.69
CA PRO A 37 -24.04 7.43 -18.70
C PRO A 37 -23.53 8.19 -17.49
N SER A 38 -23.55 7.58 -16.29
CA SER A 38 -22.98 8.17 -15.07
C SER A 38 -21.46 8.34 -15.19
N LEU A 39 -20.77 7.28 -15.64
CA LEU A 39 -19.33 7.29 -15.85
C LEU A 39 -18.90 8.29 -16.94
N ALA A 40 -19.71 8.43 -18.01
CA ALA A 40 -19.45 9.45 -19.04
C ALA A 40 -19.53 10.87 -18.46
N THR A 41 -20.49 11.10 -17.57
CA THR A 41 -20.60 12.40 -16.87
C THR A 41 -19.44 12.62 -15.91
N GLU A 42 -18.97 11.58 -15.20
CA GLU A 42 -17.81 11.67 -14.33
C GLU A 42 -16.52 11.93 -15.11
N ALA A 43 -16.32 11.24 -16.23
CA ALA A 43 -15.16 11.43 -17.10
C ALA A 43 -15.05 12.85 -17.65
N THR A 44 -16.17 13.39 -18.20
CA THR A 44 -16.20 14.79 -18.67
C THR A 44 -15.99 15.77 -17.52
N THR A 45 -16.51 15.46 -16.34
CA THR A 45 -16.38 16.31 -15.15
C THR A 45 -14.95 16.32 -14.64
N LEU A 46 -14.27 15.16 -14.61
CA LEU A 46 -12.86 15.06 -14.24
C LEU A 46 -11.99 15.98 -15.12
N VAL A 47 -12.14 15.88 -16.45
CA VAL A 47 -11.33 16.72 -17.37
C VAL A 47 -11.61 18.21 -17.13
N LYS A 48 -12.88 18.59 -16.94
CA LYS A 48 -13.23 19.99 -16.61
C LYS A 48 -12.60 20.44 -15.30
N LEU A 49 -12.58 19.60 -14.27
CA LEU A 49 -11.95 19.93 -12.98
C LEU A 49 -10.43 20.13 -13.17
N LEU A 50 -9.76 19.26 -13.93
CA LEU A 50 -8.35 19.36 -14.24
C LEU A 50 -8.05 20.67 -14.99
N GLU A 51 -8.80 20.99 -16.02
CA GLU A 51 -8.62 22.21 -16.83
C GLU A 51 -8.94 23.51 -16.08
N LEU A 52 -9.86 23.49 -15.12
CA LEU A 52 -10.27 24.68 -14.38
C LEU A 52 -9.47 24.91 -13.10
N TYR A 53 -9.15 23.86 -12.38
CA TYR A 53 -8.62 23.97 -11.00
C TYR A 53 -7.22 23.42 -10.81
N HIS A 54 -6.75 22.52 -11.69
CA HIS A 54 -5.42 21.94 -11.50
C HIS A 54 -4.32 23.00 -11.55
N TYR A 55 -3.34 22.86 -10.64
CA TYR A 55 -2.23 23.80 -10.56
C TYR A 55 -1.45 23.93 -11.90
N ASN A 56 -1.23 22.82 -12.59
CA ASN A 56 -0.46 22.71 -13.84
C ASN A 56 -1.32 22.87 -15.11
N ARG A 57 -2.58 23.30 -14.99
CA ARG A 57 -3.54 23.36 -16.12
C ARG A 57 -3.07 24.12 -17.34
N ALA A 58 -2.21 25.13 -17.15
CA ALA A 58 -1.70 25.95 -18.26
C ALA A 58 -0.65 25.23 -19.12
N ASN A 59 -0.07 24.15 -18.64
CA ASN A 59 1.02 23.41 -19.28
C ASN A 59 0.58 22.08 -19.91
N VAL A 60 -0.66 21.63 -19.66
CA VAL A 60 -1.20 20.40 -20.26
C VAL A 60 -2.15 20.75 -21.38
N HIS A 61 -1.91 20.17 -22.53
CA HIS A 61 -2.61 20.45 -23.77
C HIS A 61 -3.21 19.17 -24.33
N SER A 62 -4.16 19.27 -25.24
CA SER A 62 -4.77 18.11 -25.89
C SER A 62 -3.76 17.19 -26.61
N SER A 63 -2.59 17.69 -27.01
CA SER A 63 -1.52 16.88 -27.57
C SER A 63 -0.92 15.91 -26.56
N ASP A 64 -0.86 16.28 -25.28
CA ASP A 64 -0.21 15.52 -24.23
C ASP A 64 -1.03 14.26 -23.86
N TYR A 65 -2.32 14.27 -24.20
CA TYR A 65 -3.18 13.08 -24.11
C TYR A 65 -2.70 11.88 -24.97
N SER A 66 -1.69 12.09 -25.82
CA SER A 66 -0.99 10.99 -26.51
C SER A 66 -0.28 10.03 -25.57
N GLU A 67 0.01 10.44 -24.34
CA GLU A 67 0.67 9.62 -23.32
C GLU A 67 -0.31 8.70 -22.59
N VAL A 68 -1.62 9.04 -22.55
CA VAL A 68 -2.64 8.27 -21.83
C VAL A 68 -2.67 6.79 -22.24
N ILE A 69 -2.61 6.51 -23.55
CA ILE A 69 -2.70 5.12 -24.04
C ILE A 69 -1.46 4.29 -23.66
N PRO A 70 -0.22 4.76 -23.89
CA PRO A 70 0.98 4.05 -23.42
C PRO A 70 0.99 3.84 -21.92
N ASP A 71 0.59 4.84 -21.13
CA ASP A 71 0.60 4.77 -19.67
C ASP A 71 -0.46 3.79 -19.16
N TYR A 72 -1.69 3.86 -19.69
CA TYR A 72 -2.73 2.88 -19.36
C TYR A 72 -2.34 1.44 -19.74
N MET A 73 -1.67 1.25 -20.89
CA MET A 73 -1.13 -0.06 -21.25
C MET A 73 -0.04 -0.53 -20.28
N ALA A 74 0.81 0.38 -19.81
CA ALA A 74 1.84 0.07 -18.83
C ALA A 74 1.24 -0.26 -17.45
N GLU A 75 0.16 0.41 -17.04
CA GLU A 75 -0.58 0.05 -15.81
C GLU A 75 -1.18 -1.37 -15.89
N LEU A 76 -1.70 -1.78 -17.04
CA LEU A 76 -2.21 -3.14 -17.25
C LEU A 76 -1.09 -4.20 -17.30
N ASP A 77 0.05 -3.87 -17.89
CA ASP A 77 1.19 -4.75 -18.17
C ASP A 77 2.51 -4.15 -17.70
N GLY A 78 2.65 -3.91 -16.39
CA GLY A 78 3.76 -3.17 -15.79
C GLY A 78 5.16 -3.73 -16.07
N GLN A 79 5.29 -5.01 -16.41
CA GLN A 79 6.55 -5.63 -16.81
C GLN A 79 6.73 -5.74 -18.33
N HIS A 80 5.81 -5.21 -19.11
CA HIS A 80 5.82 -5.21 -20.57
C HIS A 80 6.02 -6.61 -21.17
N MET A 81 5.24 -7.58 -20.67
CA MET A 81 5.38 -9.00 -21.02
C MET A 81 4.27 -9.55 -21.90
N PHE A 82 3.05 -9.00 -21.79
CA PHE A 82 1.85 -9.56 -22.46
C PHE A 82 1.52 -8.89 -23.77
N PHE A 83 1.49 -7.55 -23.79
CA PHE A 83 1.31 -6.82 -25.04
C PHE A 83 2.51 -7.02 -25.98
N LEU A 84 2.30 -6.66 -27.23
CA LEU A 84 3.34 -6.56 -28.25
C LEU A 84 3.54 -5.09 -28.66
N GLY A 85 4.71 -4.76 -29.16
CA GLY A 85 4.97 -3.44 -29.74
C GLY A 85 4.06 -3.10 -30.93
N THR A 86 3.46 -4.11 -31.58
CA THR A 86 2.40 -3.93 -32.59
C THR A 86 1.11 -3.43 -31.97
N ASP A 87 0.73 -3.89 -30.80
CA ASP A 87 -0.48 -3.48 -30.10
C ASP A 87 -0.34 -2.01 -29.67
N LYS A 88 0.82 -1.63 -29.08
CA LYS A 88 1.13 -0.23 -28.73
C LYS A 88 0.97 0.67 -29.93
N ARG A 89 1.59 0.31 -31.06
CA ARG A 89 1.48 1.12 -32.30
C ARG A 89 0.06 1.23 -32.83
N ALA A 90 -0.70 0.13 -32.79
CA ALA A 90 -2.09 0.13 -33.26
C ALA A 90 -2.97 1.05 -32.41
N PHE A 91 -2.87 0.95 -31.09
CA PHE A 91 -3.66 1.76 -30.18
C PHE A 91 -3.25 3.22 -30.18
N THR A 92 -1.96 3.56 -30.15
CA THR A 92 -1.49 4.96 -30.21
C THR A 92 -1.79 5.63 -31.54
N THR A 93 -1.91 4.87 -32.64
CA THR A 93 -2.34 5.40 -33.93
C THR A 93 -3.84 5.69 -33.95
N ARG A 94 -4.64 4.76 -33.43
CA ARG A 94 -6.12 4.86 -33.41
C ARG A 94 -6.59 5.89 -32.39
N TYR A 95 -6.03 5.86 -31.20
CA TYR A 95 -6.31 6.73 -30.09
C TYR A 95 -5.18 7.72 -29.86
N ASN A 96 -4.94 8.58 -30.88
CA ASN A 96 -3.97 9.67 -30.72
C ASN A 96 -4.48 10.72 -29.72
N GLY A 97 -3.60 11.63 -29.25
CA GLY A 97 -3.94 12.59 -28.21
C GLY A 97 -5.22 13.39 -28.48
N ALA A 98 -5.40 13.88 -29.70
CA ALA A 98 -6.60 14.63 -30.05
C ALA A 98 -7.88 13.77 -30.02
N THR A 99 -7.79 12.50 -30.39
CA THR A 99 -8.89 11.55 -30.31
C THR A 99 -9.25 11.26 -28.86
N VAL A 100 -8.28 10.89 -28.02
CA VAL A 100 -8.48 10.62 -26.58
C VAL A 100 -9.09 11.85 -25.90
N TYR A 101 -8.51 13.02 -26.11
CA TYR A 101 -9.04 14.26 -25.53
C TYR A 101 -10.49 14.52 -25.97
N SER A 102 -10.80 14.40 -27.27
CA SER A 102 -12.14 14.64 -27.78
C SER A 102 -13.18 13.66 -27.23
N GLN A 103 -12.82 12.37 -27.14
CA GLN A 103 -13.68 11.32 -26.59
C GLN A 103 -13.99 11.58 -25.12
N VAL A 104 -12.97 11.81 -24.29
CA VAL A 104 -13.18 11.94 -22.86
C VAL A 104 -13.71 13.31 -22.47
N ALA A 105 -13.13 14.41 -23.00
CA ALA A 105 -13.50 15.77 -22.59
C ALA A 105 -14.91 16.20 -23.04
N TYR A 106 -15.33 15.75 -24.24
CA TYR A 106 -16.62 16.18 -24.81
C TYR A 106 -17.71 15.12 -24.78
N GLN A 107 -17.34 13.83 -24.88
CA GLN A 107 -18.30 12.75 -24.97
C GLN A 107 -18.37 11.92 -23.68
N GLY A 108 -17.32 12.00 -22.84
CA GLY A 108 -17.15 11.14 -21.67
C GLY A 108 -16.87 9.68 -22.02
N ASP A 109 -16.54 9.42 -23.28
CA ASP A 109 -16.31 8.09 -23.80
C ASP A 109 -14.92 7.59 -23.40
N ILE A 110 -14.90 6.46 -22.66
CA ILE A 110 -13.69 5.75 -22.23
C ILE A 110 -13.64 4.32 -22.83
N ASP A 111 -14.40 4.01 -23.86
CA ASP A 111 -14.45 2.67 -24.47
C ASP A 111 -13.08 2.22 -24.98
N ALA A 112 -12.15 3.15 -25.24
CA ALA A 112 -10.75 2.85 -25.52
C ALA A 112 -10.11 1.99 -24.41
N ALA A 113 -10.41 2.26 -23.14
CA ALA A 113 -9.91 1.47 -22.02
C ALA A 113 -10.38 0.02 -22.10
N TYR A 114 -11.63 -0.18 -22.40
CA TYR A 114 -12.25 -1.51 -22.50
C TYR A 114 -11.74 -2.29 -23.69
N GLU A 115 -11.54 -1.64 -24.84
CA GLU A 115 -10.97 -2.28 -26.03
C GLU A 115 -9.52 -2.73 -25.77
N ILE A 116 -8.69 -1.87 -25.17
CA ILE A 116 -7.30 -2.19 -24.83
C ILE A 116 -7.26 -3.34 -23.82
N TYR A 117 -8.11 -3.32 -22.79
CA TYR A 117 -8.21 -4.41 -21.83
C TYR A 117 -8.65 -5.72 -22.50
N GLY A 118 -9.59 -5.68 -23.44
CA GLY A 118 -10.02 -6.86 -24.21
C GLY A 118 -8.85 -7.51 -24.96
N VAL A 119 -7.98 -6.71 -25.58
CA VAL A 119 -6.76 -7.22 -26.21
C VAL A 119 -5.78 -7.75 -25.15
N TYR A 120 -5.58 -7.05 -24.03
CA TYR A 120 -4.76 -7.52 -22.92
C TYR A 120 -5.22 -8.89 -22.41
N ALA A 121 -6.50 -9.03 -22.09
CA ALA A 121 -7.08 -10.26 -21.58
C ALA A 121 -6.87 -11.44 -22.54
N ASN A 122 -7.09 -11.21 -23.85
CA ASN A 122 -6.83 -12.20 -24.88
C ASN A 122 -5.35 -12.57 -24.97
N ARG A 123 -4.45 -11.59 -24.85
CA ARG A 123 -3.00 -11.83 -24.82
C ARG A 123 -2.60 -12.66 -23.61
N VAL A 124 -3.11 -12.33 -22.42
CA VAL A 124 -2.85 -13.08 -21.18
C VAL A 124 -3.39 -14.50 -21.31
N GLN A 125 -4.62 -14.70 -21.75
CA GLN A 125 -5.20 -16.04 -21.94
C GLN A 125 -4.39 -16.89 -22.92
N ALA A 126 -4.03 -16.34 -24.07
CA ALA A 126 -3.19 -17.02 -25.05
C ALA A 126 -1.80 -17.37 -24.48
N ARG A 127 -1.21 -16.44 -23.73
CA ARG A 127 0.09 -16.62 -23.10
C ARG A 127 0.05 -17.70 -22.03
N VAL A 128 -0.97 -17.71 -21.17
CA VAL A 128 -1.11 -18.75 -20.14
C VAL A 128 -1.30 -20.13 -20.75
N ASN A 129 -2.07 -20.24 -21.83
CA ASN A 129 -2.20 -21.50 -22.57
C ASN A 129 -0.83 -21.96 -23.13
N TRP A 130 -0.03 -21.04 -23.66
CA TRP A 130 1.32 -21.32 -24.13
C TRP A 130 2.24 -21.75 -22.96
N ILE A 131 2.16 -21.07 -21.81
CA ILE A 131 2.90 -21.42 -20.59
C ILE A 131 2.58 -22.85 -20.16
N PHE A 132 1.31 -23.25 -20.14
CA PHE A 132 0.93 -24.61 -19.76
C PHE A 132 1.46 -25.68 -20.74
N ALA A 133 1.61 -25.33 -22.00
CA ALA A 133 2.25 -26.21 -22.99
C ALA A 133 3.77 -26.25 -22.81
N GLU A 134 4.39 -25.12 -22.52
CA GLU A 134 5.85 -25.01 -22.33
C GLU A 134 6.33 -25.72 -21.06
N LEU A 135 5.60 -25.60 -19.96
CA LEU A 135 5.88 -26.28 -18.68
C LEU A 135 5.89 -27.82 -18.80
N LYS A 136 5.23 -28.40 -19.84
CA LYS A 136 5.30 -29.84 -20.09
C LYS A 136 6.64 -30.29 -20.73
N LYS A 137 7.42 -29.34 -21.25
CA LYS A 137 8.72 -29.61 -21.88
C LYS A 137 9.82 -29.67 -20.80
N PRO A 138 10.93 -30.37 -21.08
CA PRO A 138 12.12 -30.30 -20.24
C PRO A 138 12.67 -28.88 -20.21
N ILE A 139 13.10 -28.42 -19.02
CA ILE A 139 13.76 -27.12 -18.85
C ILE A 139 15.24 -27.37 -18.58
N ASP A 140 16.13 -26.76 -19.38
CA ASP A 140 17.55 -26.78 -19.14
C ASP A 140 17.91 -25.84 -17.97
N LEU A 141 18.28 -26.42 -16.84
CA LEU A 141 18.64 -25.69 -15.62
C LEU A 141 20.15 -25.44 -15.47
N ALA A 142 20.98 -25.90 -16.42
CA ALA A 142 22.42 -25.79 -16.38
C ALA A 142 23.00 -24.73 -17.34
N GLY A 143 22.17 -24.11 -18.17
CA GLY A 143 22.60 -23.11 -19.15
C GLY A 143 23.12 -21.82 -18.52
N ASN A 144 23.85 -21.02 -19.29
CA ASN A 144 24.41 -19.72 -18.86
C ASN A 144 23.55 -18.52 -19.34
N GLU A 145 22.27 -18.76 -19.59
CA GLU A 145 21.33 -17.69 -19.97
C GLU A 145 21.12 -16.74 -18.79
N THR A 146 20.83 -15.49 -19.09
CA THR A 146 20.50 -14.48 -18.09
C THR A 146 19.10 -13.93 -18.32
N PHE A 147 18.47 -13.45 -17.26
CA PHE A 147 17.16 -12.84 -17.29
C PHE A 147 17.17 -11.48 -16.56
N ALA A 148 16.59 -10.47 -17.20
CA ALA A 148 16.31 -9.19 -16.55
C ALA A 148 14.95 -9.30 -15.86
N ALA A 149 14.96 -9.33 -14.52
CA ALA A 149 13.74 -9.49 -13.74
C ALA A 149 12.87 -8.22 -13.78
N ASP A 150 13.50 -7.04 -13.79
CA ASP A 150 12.82 -5.75 -13.96
C ASP A 150 12.81 -5.36 -15.44
N ARG A 151 11.60 -5.23 -15.99
CA ARG A 151 11.33 -4.82 -17.36
C ARG A 151 10.43 -3.58 -17.46
N THR A 152 10.15 -2.91 -16.37
CA THR A 152 9.26 -1.74 -16.32
C THR A 152 9.62 -0.64 -17.32
N LYS A 153 10.91 -0.51 -17.63
CA LYS A 153 11.44 0.47 -18.61
C LYS A 153 11.79 -0.13 -19.98
N ALA A 154 11.54 -1.44 -20.18
CA ALA A 154 11.81 -2.10 -21.45
C ALA A 154 10.66 -1.85 -22.44
N GLU A 155 10.95 -1.86 -23.74
CA GLU A 155 9.90 -1.88 -24.75
C GLU A 155 9.17 -3.23 -24.75
N TRP A 156 7.90 -3.23 -25.17
CA TRP A 156 7.16 -4.47 -25.41
C TRP A 156 7.81 -5.29 -26.52
N PRO A 157 7.78 -6.63 -26.45
CA PRO A 157 8.35 -7.48 -27.47
C PRO A 157 7.82 -7.10 -28.86
N ALA A 158 8.72 -7.01 -29.85
CA ALA A 158 8.34 -6.56 -31.19
C ALA A 158 7.45 -7.59 -31.92
N THR A 159 7.72 -8.88 -31.68
CA THR A 159 7.04 -10.02 -32.31
C THR A 159 6.59 -11.05 -31.27
N ALA A 160 5.73 -11.98 -31.69
CA ALA A 160 5.33 -13.12 -30.88
C ALA A 160 6.53 -14.04 -30.54
N ALA A 161 7.49 -14.18 -31.45
CA ALA A 161 8.69 -14.99 -31.23
C ALA A 161 9.60 -14.36 -30.15
N ASP A 162 9.82 -13.04 -30.21
CA ASP A 162 10.56 -12.31 -29.16
C ASP A 162 9.87 -12.47 -27.79
N SER A 163 8.53 -12.41 -27.79
CA SER A 163 7.75 -12.63 -26.57
C SER A 163 7.92 -14.06 -26.06
N ASP A 164 7.89 -15.07 -26.92
CA ASP A 164 8.09 -16.48 -26.54
C ASP A 164 9.47 -16.71 -25.90
N ASP A 165 10.52 -16.09 -26.47
CA ASP A 165 11.86 -16.16 -25.89
C ASP A 165 11.95 -15.51 -24.50
N HIS A 166 11.36 -14.34 -24.32
CA HIS A 166 11.30 -13.69 -23.00
C HIS A 166 10.54 -14.56 -21.99
N TRP A 167 9.42 -15.14 -22.38
CA TRP A 167 8.63 -15.99 -21.50
C TRP A 167 9.30 -17.32 -21.17
N ARG A 168 10.06 -17.88 -22.09
CA ARG A 168 10.88 -19.07 -21.83
C ARG A 168 11.92 -18.80 -20.73
N LEU A 169 12.62 -17.66 -20.81
CA LEU A 169 13.54 -17.23 -19.77
C LEU A 169 12.84 -16.93 -18.44
N ARG A 170 11.68 -16.31 -18.49
CA ARG A 170 10.84 -16.03 -17.30
C ARG A 170 10.40 -17.32 -16.60
N LEU A 171 9.91 -18.32 -17.35
CA LEU A 171 9.51 -19.60 -16.76
C LEU A 171 10.69 -20.34 -16.15
N LYS A 172 11.84 -20.32 -16.83
CA LYS A 172 13.09 -20.90 -16.28
C LYS A 172 13.46 -20.20 -14.96
N PHE A 173 13.40 -18.87 -14.92
CA PHE A 173 13.63 -18.07 -13.71
C PHE A 173 12.68 -18.46 -12.57
N GLU A 174 11.37 -18.57 -12.84
CA GLU A 174 10.36 -18.93 -11.84
C GLU A 174 10.53 -20.37 -11.33
N VAL A 175 10.77 -21.32 -12.21
CA VAL A 175 11.02 -22.73 -11.81
C VAL A 175 12.28 -22.85 -10.97
N ILE A 176 13.36 -22.14 -11.33
CA ILE A 176 14.58 -22.08 -10.50
C ILE A 176 14.26 -21.47 -9.12
N GLY A 177 13.45 -20.42 -9.08
CA GLY A 177 13.00 -19.79 -7.83
C GLY A 177 12.29 -20.77 -6.90
N GLU A 178 11.36 -21.55 -7.42
CA GLU A 178 10.65 -22.58 -6.64
C GLU A 178 11.58 -23.70 -6.16
N LEU A 179 12.54 -24.11 -6.98
CA LEU A 179 13.54 -25.11 -6.60
C LEU A 179 14.52 -24.62 -5.50
N LEU A 180 14.76 -23.32 -5.44
CA LEU A 180 15.55 -22.68 -4.38
C LEU A 180 14.74 -22.54 -3.09
N GLY A 181 13.43 -22.28 -3.19
CA GLY A 181 12.52 -22.20 -2.04
C GLY A 181 12.16 -23.55 -1.44
N ALA A 182 12.01 -24.60 -2.26
CA ALA A 182 11.65 -25.95 -1.80
C ALA A 182 12.71 -26.57 -0.87
N ARG A 183 13.99 -26.30 -1.08
CA ARG A 183 15.07 -26.78 -0.19
C ARG A 183 15.15 -26.06 1.16
N ALA A 184 14.60 -24.87 1.26
CA ALA A 184 14.53 -24.17 2.53
C ALA A 184 13.47 -24.76 3.47
N LYS A 185 12.47 -25.50 2.93
CA LYS A 185 11.49 -26.24 3.74
C LYS A 185 12.02 -27.55 4.29
N ASP A 186 13.04 -28.13 3.60
CA ASP A 186 13.71 -29.35 4.07
C ASP A 186 14.95 -29.05 4.95
N ALA A 187 15.42 -27.82 4.95
CA ALA A 187 16.45 -27.30 5.85
C ALA A 187 15.79 -26.25 6.73
N THR A 188 15.41 -26.66 7.94
CA THR A 188 14.79 -25.86 8.99
C THR A 188 15.25 -24.39 9.03
N GLY A 189 14.37 -23.45 8.60
CA GLY A 189 14.56 -22.01 8.70
C GLY A 189 13.50 -21.25 7.90
N PRO A 190 12.90 -20.17 8.45
CA PRO A 190 11.82 -19.45 7.79
C PRO A 190 12.30 -18.75 6.53
N ALA A 191 11.56 -18.94 5.46
CA ALA A 191 11.77 -18.21 4.21
C ALA A 191 11.37 -16.73 4.43
N HIS A 192 12.35 -15.83 4.43
CA HIS A 192 12.05 -14.42 4.22
C HIS A 192 11.44 -14.27 2.83
N SER A 193 10.24 -13.70 2.81
CA SER A 193 9.59 -13.27 1.57
C SER A 193 10.55 -12.36 0.83
N ALA A 194 10.94 -12.77 -0.37
CA ALA A 194 11.60 -11.84 -1.28
C ALA A 194 10.69 -10.61 -1.41
N VAL A 195 11.23 -9.46 -1.09
CA VAL A 195 10.59 -8.17 -1.36
C VAL A 195 10.29 -8.16 -2.85
N THR A 196 9.04 -8.41 -3.19
CA THR A 196 8.55 -8.19 -4.54
C THR A 196 8.42 -6.69 -4.64
N LEU A 197 9.40 -6.04 -5.27
CA LEU A 197 9.28 -4.65 -5.65
C LEU A 197 8.04 -4.54 -6.53
N SER A 198 7.00 -3.92 -6.00
CA SER A 198 5.86 -3.52 -6.81
C SER A 198 6.37 -2.48 -7.81
N ALA A 199 6.07 -2.70 -9.09
CA ALA A 199 6.53 -1.85 -10.18
C ALA A 199 5.89 -0.45 -10.21
N ASN A 200 5.02 -0.14 -9.27
CA ASN A 200 4.34 1.14 -9.22
C ASN A 200 4.92 1.98 -8.08
N GLY A 201 5.66 3.03 -8.46
CA GLY A 201 6.32 3.99 -7.56
C GLY A 201 5.36 4.90 -6.80
N GLY A 202 4.45 4.32 -6.02
CA GLY A 202 3.69 5.02 -5.00
C GLY A 202 4.17 4.56 -3.62
N PRO A 203 4.13 5.39 -2.58
CA PRO A 203 4.50 4.98 -1.25
C PRO A 203 3.55 3.88 -0.79
N ILE A 204 4.08 2.67 -0.68
CA ILE A 204 3.36 1.57 -0.06
C ILE A 204 3.48 1.79 1.43
N SER A 205 2.42 2.31 2.04
CA SER A 205 2.20 2.06 3.46
C SER A 205 2.04 0.55 3.62
N PRO A 206 2.63 -0.09 4.64
CA PRO A 206 2.39 -1.49 4.89
C PRO A 206 0.98 -1.65 5.44
N VAL A 207 0.01 -1.72 4.55
CA VAL A 207 -1.32 -2.22 4.89
C VAL A 207 -1.33 -3.68 4.48
N SER A 208 -1.34 -4.53 5.48
CA SER A 208 -1.61 -5.94 5.32
C SER A 208 -2.91 -6.13 4.54
N GLY A 209 -2.77 -6.75 3.37
CA GLY A 209 -3.82 -7.51 2.71
C GLY A 209 -5.09 -6.77 2.35
N ALA A 210 -5.17 -6.32 1.11
CA ALA A 210 -6.46 -6.32 0.43
C ALA A 210 -6.26 -6.65 -1.04
N PRO A 211 -6.99 -7.58 -1.59
CA PRO A 211 -7.25 -7.62 -3.01
C PRO A 211 -8.43 -6.74 -3.33
N GLY A 212 -8.31 -6.07 -4.46
CA GLY A 212 -9.27 -5.16 -4.99
C GLY A 212 -10.62 -5.69 -5.37
N ALA A 213 -11.39 -4.75 -5.63
CA ALA A 213 -12.48 -4.53 -6.56
C ALA A 213 -13.57 -5.57 -6.77
N GLY A 214 -14.77 -5.15 -6.65
CA GLY A 214 -15.75 -5.03 -7.63
C GLY A 214 -17.09 -4.78 -7.15
N ASP A 215 -17.94 -4.08 -7.77
CA ASP A 215 -19.32 -4.42 -8.06
C ASP A 215 -20.02 -3.37 -8.89
N PRO A 216 -21.09 -3.61 -9.61
CA PRO A 216 -22.41 -3.31 -9.08
C PRO A 216 -23.62 -4.08 -9.60
N ALA A 217 -24.63 -4.08 -8.76
CA ALA A 217 -26.09 -3.88 -8.98
C ALA A 217 -26.81 -4.54 -10.16
N ALA A 218 -27.70 -5.43 -9.74
CA ALA A 218 -28.81 -5.97 -10.51
C ALA A 218 -30.01 -5.01 -10.50
N VAL A 219 -30.72 -4.95 -11.59
CA VAL A 219 -32.07 -4.37 -11.71
C VAL A 219 -33.03 -5.48 -12.13
N PRO A 220 -34.31 -5.46 -11.70
CA PRO A 220 -35.20 -6.59 -11.65
C PRO A 220 -35.95 -6.81 -12.95
N ALA A 221 -36.12 -8.05 -13.33
CA ALA A 221 -37.13 -8.42 -14.31
C ALA A 221 -38.14 -9.38 -13.66
N ALA A 222 -39.36 -8.92 -13.58
CA ALA A 222 -40.49 -9.75 -13.30
C ALA A 222 -40.90 -10.50 -14.56
N ALA A 223 -41.13 -11.79 -14.45
CA ALA A 223 -42.31 -12.45 -14.99
C ALA A 223 -42.26 -13.96 -14.71
N ALA A 224 -43.36 -14.41 -14.13
CA ALA A 224 -43.66 -15.81 -13.87
C ALA A 224 -43.90 -16.57 -15.14
N GLU A 225 -43.55 -17.89 -15.16
CA GLU A 225 -44.53 -18.92 -15.55
C GLU A 225 -44.02 -20.38 -15.32
N LYS A 226 -44.84 -21.09 -14.59
CA LYS A 226 -45.24 -22.53 -14.61
C LYS A 226 -44.23 -23.67 -14.58
N ALA A 227 -44.45 -24.41 -13.53
CA ALA A 227 -44.01 -25.78 -13.28
C ALA A 227 -44.63 -26.82 -14.19
N ALA A 228 -43.89 -27.90 -14.55
CA ALA A 228 -44.36 -29.27 -14.81
C ALA A 228 -43.16 -30.21 -15.02
N PRO A 229 -43.31 -31.54 -14.96
CA PRO A 229 -43.27 -32.35 -13.76
C PRO A 229 -42.06 -33.32 -13.72
N ALA A 230 -41.88 -33.97 -12.59
CA ALA A 230 -40.83 -34.95 -12.28
C ALA A 230 -40.78 -36.16 -13.21
N GLY A 231 -39.58 -36.58 -13.56
CA GLY A 231 -39.25 -37.84 -14.23
C GLY A 231 -37.99 -38.47 -13.55
N PRO A 232 -37.73 -39.76 -13.69
CA PRO A 232 -37.32 -40.64 -12.61
C PRO A 232 -35.81 -40.71 -12.31
N HIS A 233 -35.52 -41.03 -11.05
CA HIS A 233 -34.21 -41.29 -10.46
C HIS A 233 -33.29 -42.18 -11.28
N LEU A 234 -32.15 -41.64 -11.72
CA LEU A 234 -30.98 -42.42 -12.11
C LEU A 234 -29.95 -42.33 -10.97
N LYS A 235 -29.49 -43.48 -10.54
CA LYS A 235 -28.51 -43.66 -9.51
C LYS A 235 -27.18 -43.13 -9.96
N ASP A 236 -26.66 -42.12 -9.27
CA ASP A 236 -25.34 -41.56 -9.47
C ASP A 236 -24.26 -42.53 -9.01
N ASN A 237 -23.54 -43.08 -9.98
CA ASN A 237 -22.17 -43.54 -9.74
C ASN A 237 -21.24 -42.33 -9.82
N VAL A 238 -20.99 -41.69 -8.68
CA VAL A 238 -19.92 -40.69 -8.58
C VAL A 238 -18.61 -41.46 -8.58
N GLU A 239 -17.93 -41.44 -9.73
CA GLU A 239 -16.52 -41.78 -9.78
C GLU A 239 -15.75 -40.73 -8.96
N LYS A 240 -15.09 -41.18 -7.90
CA LYS A 240 -14.16 -40.37 -7.12
C LYS A 240 -13.10 -39.80 -8.09
N PRO A 241 -12.79 -38.48 -8.00
CA PRO A 241 -11.70 -37.91 -8.78
C PRO A 241 -10.42 -38.71 -8.48
N LEU A 242 -9.76 -39.17 -9.54
CA LEU A 242 -8.45 -39.83 -9.47
C LEU A 242 -7.52 -38.85 -8.74
N LYS A 243 -7.03 -39.21 -7.56
CA LYS A 243 -5.92 -38.53 -6.91
C LYS A 243 -4.74 -38.68 -7.87
N THR A 244 -4.42 -37.59 -8.60
CA THR A 244 -3.19 -37.50 -9.38
C THR A 244 -2.05 -37.70 -8.38
N ALA A 245 -1.26 -38.74 -8.59
CA ALA A 245 -0.09 -39.02 -7.79
C ALA A 245 0.80 -37.79 -7.80
N VAL A 246 1.04 -37.17 -6.63
CA VAL A 246 1.94 -36.02 -6.49
C VAL A 246 3.31 -36.50 -6.95
N SER A 247 3.84 -35.91 -8.02
CA SER A 247 5.17 -36.22 -8.53
C SER A 247 6.20 -36.02 -7.39
N THR A 248 7.08 -36.99 -7.23
CA THR A 248 8.21 -36.90 -6.27
C THR A 248 9.37 -36.10 -6.84
N ASP A 249 9.37 -35.80 -8.15
CA ASP A 249 10.40 -35.00 -8.82
C ASP A 249 10.28 -33.52 -8.41
N PRO A 250 11.31 -32.93 -7.82
CA PRO A 250 11.31 -31.52 -7.42
C PRO A 250 11.04 -30.56 -8.57
N VAL A 251 11.52 -30.86 -9.77
CA VAL A 251 11.32 -30.01 -10.96
C VAL A 251 9.85 -30.00 -11.37
N GLU A 252 9.20 -31.17 -11.38
CA GLU A 252 7.78 -31.27 -11.73
C GLU A 252 6.89 -30.62 -10.65
N LYS A 253 7.27 -30.70 -9.36
CA LYS A 253 6.59 -29.93 -8.30
C LYS A 253 6.71 -28.42 -8.51
N ALA A 254 7.91 -27.93 -8.82
CA ALA A 254 8.14 -26.51 -9.09
C ALA A 254 7.31 -26.02 -10.29
N LYS A 255 7.28 -26.79 -11.38
CA LYS A 255 6.46 -26.49 -12.56
C LYS A 255 4.97 -26.45 -12.22
N GLU A 256 4.49 -27.37 -11.37
CA GLU A 256 3.09 -27.40 -10.94
C GLU A 256 2.74 -26.17 -10.08
N ILE A 257 3.62 -25.71 -9.20
CA ILE A 257 3.44 -24.46 -8.44
C ILE A 257 3.34 -23.26 -9.38
N VAL A 258 4.25 -23.16 -10.35
CA VAL A 258 4.22 -22.09 -11.37
C VAL A 258 2.92 -22.16 -12.19
N ARG A 259 2.49 -23.37 -12.61
CA ARG A 259 1.22 -23.59 -13.33
C ARG A 259 0.03 -23.06 -12.54
N LYS A 260 -0.08 -23.42 -11.25
CA LYS A 260 -1.14 -22.93 -10.35
C LYS A 260 -1.13 -21.42 -10.15
N ARG A 261 0.06 -20.78 -10.18
CA ARG A 261 0.18 -19.32 -10.13
C ARG A 261 -0.53 -18.66 -11.32
N TYR A 262 -0.32 -19.17 -12.53
CA TYR A 262 -0.97 -18.65 -13.73
C TYR A 262 -2.46 -19.03 -13.84
N GLU A 263 -2.89 -20.15 -13.26
CA GLU A 263 -4.32 -20.45 -13.09
C GLU A 263 -5.03 -19.43 -12.20
N ARG A 264 -4.42 -19.10 -11.04
CA ARG A 264 -4.95 -18.04 -10.18
C ARG A 264 -4.98 -16.69 -10.88
N MET A 265 -3.95 -16.37 -11.66
CA MET A 265 -3.92 -15.13 -12.46
C MET A 265 -5.13 -15.05 -13.40
N LEU A 266 -5.45 -16.12 -14.13
CA LEU A 266 -6.63 -16.14 -15.00
C LEU A 266 -7.95 -16.01 -14.21
N LYS A 267 -8.05 -16.68 -13.06
CA LYS A 267 -9.21 -16.53 -12.16
C LYS A 267 -9.37 -15.06 -11.74
N ASN A 268 -8.29 -14.43 -11.28
CA ASN A 268 -8.31 -13.03 -10.85
C ASN A 268 -8.69 -12.06 -12.00
N MET A 269 -8.23 -12.34 -13.23
CA MET A 269 -8.65 -11.53 -14.39
C MET A 269 -10.16 -11.63 -14.67
N GLY A 270 -10.76 -12.80 -14.43
CA GLY A 270 -12.22 -12.98 -14.50
C GLY A 270 -12.98 -12.13 -13.49
N ASP A 271 -12.28 -11.59 -12.52
CA ASP A 271 -12.83 -10.78 -11.43
C ASP A 271 -12.74 -9.27 -11.66
N ILE A 272 -12.01 -8.80 -12.67
CA ILE A 272 -11.88 -7.38 -13.01
C ILE A 272 -13.22 -6.84 -13.53
N GLU A 273 -13.61 -5.66 -13.03
CA GLU A 273 -14.85 -5.00 -13.40
C GLU A 273 -14.62 -3.75 -14.24
N GLY A 274 -15.66 -3.28 -14.91
CA GLY A 274 -15.55 -2.09 -15.75
C GLY A 274 -15.16 -0.83 -14.98
N GLY A 275 -15.56 -0.73 -13.70
CA GLY A 275 -15.18 0.35 -12.80
C GLY A 275 -13.69 0.40 -12.52
N ASP A 276 -13.05 -0.76 -12.30
CA ASP A 276 -11.61 -0.86 -12.06
C ASP A 276 -10.81 -0.33 -13.27
N LEU A 277 -11.26 -0.70 -14.48
CA LEU A 277 -10.63 -0.25 -15.72
C LEU A 277 -10.84 1.24 -15.97
N ALA A 278 -12.02 1.74 -15.62
CA ALA A 278 -12.33 3.17 -15.69
C ALA A 278 -11.45 3.99 -14.76
N GLU A 279 -11.26 3.52 -13.53
CA GLU A 279 -10.39 4.18 -12.54
C GLU A 279 -8.94 4.27 -13.03
N LEU A 280 -8.37 3.16 -13.53
CA LEU A 280 -7.03 3.15 -14.10
C LEU A 280 -6.90 4.12 -15.28
N TYR A 281 -7.87 4.12 -16.18
CA TYR A 281 -7.82 4.96 -17.38
C TYR A 281 -7.98 6.45 -17.05
N LEU A 282 -8.93 6.80 -16.19
CA LEU A 282 -9.17 8.18 -15.77
C LEU A 282 -8.01 8.70 -14.89
N THR A 283 -7.39 7.81 -14.11
CA THR A 283 -6.16 8.14 -13.38
C THR A 283 -4.98 8.40 -14.32
N SER A 284 -4.82 7.64 -15.42
CA SER A 284 -3.79 7.93 -16.43
C SER A 284 -3.99 9.31 -17.07
N ILE A 285 -5.24 9.78 -17.19
CA ILE A 285 -5.53 11.14 -17.65
C ILE A 285 -5.14 12.19 -16.60
N ALA A 286 -5.49 11.96 -15.34
CA ALA A 286 -5.15 12.88 -14.26
C ALA A 286 -3.63 12.99 -14.06
N ALA A 287 -2.91 11.87 -14.21
CA ALA A 287 -1.46 11.77 -14.08
C ALA A 287 -0.67 12.58 -15.11
N LEU A 288 -1.27 12.95 -16.24
CA LEU A 288 -0.67 13.90 -17.18
C LEU A 288 -0.38 15.27 -16.54
N TYR A 289 -1.15 15.65 -15.55
CA TYR A 289 -1.06 16.96 -14.92
C TYR A 289 -0.05 16.97 -13.78
N ASP A 290 -0.04 15.92 -12.95
CA ASP A 290 0.98 15.65 -11.94
C ASP A 290 0.80 14.22 -11.38
N PRO A 291 1.79 13.63 -10.67
CA PRO A 291 1.72 12.25 -10.19
C PRO A 291 0.77 12.05 -9.00
N HIS A 292 0.17 13.10 -8.47
CA HIS A 292 -0.68 13.04 -7.27
C HIS A 292 -2.17 13.26 -7.56
N SER A 293 -2.50 13.63 -8.79
CA SER A 293 -3.88 13.75 -9.23
C SER A 293 -4.38 12.43 -9.77
N ASN A 294 -5.56 12.01 -9.33
CA ASN A 294 -6.18 10.75 -9.75
C ASN A 294 -7.70 10.82 -9.65
N TYR A 295 -8.35 9.88 -10.29
CA TYR A 295 -9.75 9.55 -10.11
C TYR A 295 -9.85 8.34 -9.20
N TRP A 296 -10.75 8.40 -8.25
CA TRP A 296 -11.09 7.28 -7.38
C TRP A 296 -12.51 6.80 -7.65
N SER A 297 -12.70 5.51 -7.69
CA SER A 297 -14.02 4.90 -7.61
C SER A 297 -14.70 5.30 -6.30
N ALA A 298 -16.01 5.14 -6.22
CA ALA A 298 -16.74 5.42 -4.98
C ALA A 298 -16.18 4.64 -3.78
N GLN A 299 -15.69 3.45 -4.04
CA GLN A 299 -15.18 2.54 -3.03
C GLN A 299 -13.78 2.96 -2.55
N ASP A 300 -12.86 3.29 -3.45
CA ASP A 300 -11.52 3.73 -3.06
C ASP A 300 -11.56 5.08 -2.35
N TYR A 301 -12.54 5.92 -2.70
CA TYR A 301 -12.82 7.14 -1.94
C TYR A 301 -13.34 6.85 -0.52
N GLU A 302 -14.21 5.85 -0.34
CA GLU A 302 -14.69 5.42 0.98
C GLU A 302 -13.53 4.88 1.82
N GLU A 303 -12.65 4.05 1.23
CA GLU A 303 -11.49 3.49 1.92
C GLU A 303 -10.49 4.58 2.34
N PHE A 304 -10.21 5.55 1.47
CA PHE A 304 -9.44 6.74 1.82
C PHE A 304 -10.05 7.49 3.02
N GLY A 305 -11.37 7.65 3.02
CA GLY A 305 -12.08 8.28 4.13
C GLY A 305 -11.91 7.52 5.46
N ILE A 306 -11.92 6.19 5.42
CA ILE A 306 -11.68 5.33 6.59
C ILE A 306 -10.25 5.51 7.12
N GLN A 307 -9.28 5.48 6.22
CA GLN A 307 -7.88 5.66 6.57
C GLN A 307 -7.65 7.02 7.22
N MET A 308 -8.09 8.09 6.58
CA MET A 308 -7.87 9.45 7.07
C MET A 308 -8.59 9.78 8.38
N LYS A 309 -9.76 9.17 8.63
CA LYS A 309 -10.55 9.38 9.85
C LYS A 309 -10.23 8.40 10.97
N LEU A 310 -9.50 7.33 10.67
CA LEU A 310 -9.28 6.17 11.54
C LEU A 310 -10.57 5.60 12.12
N GLN A 311 -11.63 5.60 11.34
CA GLN A 311 -12.97 5.14 11.74
C GLN A 311 -13.71 4.54 10.55
N LEU A 312 -14.47 3.48 10.82
CA LEU A 312 -15.40 2.91 9.86
C LEU A 312 -16.72 2.54 10.55
N VAL A 313 -17.79 2.37 9.80
CA VAL A 313 -19.04 1.81 10.32
C VAL A 313 -19.16 0.36 9.90
N GLY A 314 -19.21 -0.55 10.87
CA GLY A 314 -19.24 -1.98 10.61
C GLY A 314 -19.35 -2.82 11.85
N ILE A 315 -18.84 -4.04 11.79
CA ILE A 315 -18.86 -4.98 12.91
C ILE A 315 -17.57 -4.94 13.77
N GLY A 316 -16.47 -4.36 13.26
CA GLY A 316 -15.20 -4.36 13.99
C GLY A 316 -14.50 -5.72 13.98
N ALA A 317 -14.35 -6.32 12.81
CA ALA A 317 -13.57 -7.53 12.59
C ALA A 317 -12.62 -7.33 11.41
N VAL A 318 -11.40 -7.79 11.56
CA VAL A 318 -10.43 -7.94 10.48
C VAL A 318 -10.74 -9.26 9.77
N LEU A 319 -10.92 -9.21 8.46
CA LEU A 319 -11.36 -10.34 7.65
C LEU A 319 -10.27 -10.73 6.65
N GLN A 320 -10.10 -12.04 6.46
CA GLN A 320 -9.16 -12.61 5.50
C GLN A 320 -9.85 -13.69 4.67
N LEU A 321 -9.49 -13.80 3.40
CA LEU A 321 -9.91 -14.93 2.58
C LEU A 321 -8.92 -16.08 2.76
N LYS A 322 -9.40 -17.21 3.31
CA LYS A 322 -8.60 -18.42 3.50
C LYS A 322 -9.36 -19.63 2.96
N ASP A 323 -8.78 -20.32 1.99
CA ASP A 323 -9.38 -21.48 1.33
C ASP A 323 -10.81 -21.22 0.80
N ASP A 324 -11.00 -20.09 0.10
CA ASP A 324 -12.28 -19.58 -0.41
C ASP A 324 -13.32 -19.20 0.69
N TYR A 325 -12.95 -19.21 1.98
CA TYR A 325 -13.80 -18.77 3.09
C TYR A 325 -13.40 -17.42 3.64
N CYS A 326 -14.37 -16.56 3.90
CA CYS A 326 -14.18 -15.33 4.67
C CYS A 326 -13.96 -15.66 6.14
N THR A 327 -12.73 -15.59 6.61
CA THR A 327 -12.32 -15.95 7.97
C THR A 327 -12.02 -14.70 8.79
N ILE A 328 -12.46 -14.69 10.07
CA ILE A 328 -12.12 -13.64 11.02
C ILE A 328 -10.67 -13.84 11.46
N GLU A 329 -9.81 -12.89 11.18
CA GLU A 329 -8.42 -12.88 11.61
C GLU A 329 -8.29 -12.30 13.02
N GLU A 330 -8.95 -11.15 13.26
CA GLU A 330 -8.89 -10.41 14.52
C GLU A 330 -10.21 -9.66 14.76
N LEU A 331 -10.54 -9.41 16.03
CA LEU A 331 -11.61 -8.51 16.43
C LEU A 331 -10.99 -7.17 16.87
N VAL A 332 -11.52 -6.07 16.33
CA VAL A 332 -11.07 -4.73 16.72
C VAL A 332 -11.54 -4.43 18.14
N PRO A 333 -10.63 -4.14 19.09
CA PRO A 333 -10.99 -3.89 20.47
C PRO A 333 -12.03 -2.77 20.62
N GLY A 334 -13.09 -3.04 21.36
CA GLY A 334 -14.21 -2.12 21.54
C GLY A 334 -15.17 -2.00 20.35
N GLY A 335 -14.96 -2.77 19.29
CA GLY A 335 -15.90 -2.86 18.18
C GLY A 335 -17.13 -3.72 18.49
N PRO A 336 -18.24 -3.61 17.71
CA PRO A 336 -19.48 -4.35 17.97
C PRO A 336 -19.31 -5.87 18.09
N ALA A 337 -18.44 -6.47 17.28
CA ALA A 337 -18.15 -7.91 17.33
C ALA A 337 -17.40 -8.30 18.60
N ASP A 338 -16.48 -7.46 19.05
CA ASP A 338 -15.72 -7.66 20.28
C ASP A 338 -16.62 -7.54 21.51
N ILE A 339 -17.38 -6.45 21.61
CA ILE A 339 -18.34 -6.23 22.70
C ILE A 339 -19.39 -7.34 22.76
N GLY A 340 -19.82 -7.82 21.59
CA GLY A 340 -20.82 -8.88 21.49
C GLY A 340 -20.37 -10.25 21.94
N HIS A 341 -19.07 -10.53 22.00
CA HIS A 341 -18.44 -11.80 22.39
C HIS A 341 -19.01 -13.05 21.68
N GLN A 342 -19.62 -12.86 20.50
CA GLN A 342 -20.26 -13.94 19.74
C GLN A 342 -19.37 -14.51 18.64
N LEU A 343 -18.41 -13.71 18.17
CA LEU A 343 -17.41 -14.06 17.17
C LEU A 343 -16.04 -14.26 17.82
N LYS A 344 -15.19 -15.02 17.15
CA LYS A 344 -13.80 -15.27 17.57
C LYS A 344 -12.87 -15.31 16.36
N PRO A 345 -11.58 -15.02 16.54
CA PRO A 345 -10.56 -15.30 15.53
C PRO A 345 -10.62 -16.76 15.06
N GLY A 346 -10.53 -16.97 13.75
CA GLY A 346 -10.64 -18.28 13.12
C GLY A 346 -12.07 -18.69 12.73
N ASP A 347 -13.12 -17.99 13.18
CA ASP A 347 -14.49 -18.24 12.74
C ASP A 347 -14.63 -17.91 11.24
N LYS A 348 -15.38 -18.76 10.49
CA LYS A 348 -15.63 -18.57 9.06
C LYS A 348 -17.03 -18.05 8.83
N ILE A 349 -17.17 -16.95 8.11
CA ILE A 349 -18.45 -16.42 7.68
C ILE A 349 -18.80 -17.08 6.35
N ILE A 350 -19.96 -17.74 6.29
CA ILE A 350 -20.40 -18.48 5.10
C ILE A 350 -21.57 -17.84 4.38
N ALA A 351 -22.37 -17.02 5.10
CA ALA A 351 -23.42 -16.23 4.47
C ALA A 351 -23.66 -14.92 5.23
N VAL A 352 -24.11 -13.92 4.51
CA VAL A 352 -24.43 -12.58 5.04
C VAL A 352 -25.83 -12.17 4.60
N ALA A 353 -26.64 -11.66 5.54
CA ALA A 353 -27.95 -11.09 5.22
C ALA A 353 -28.10 -9.70 5.82
N GLN A 354 -28.77 -8.81 5.10
CA GLN A 354 -29.29 -7.57 5.64
C GLN A 354 -30.58 -7.83 6.40
N GLU A 355 -30.97 -6.92 7.29
CA GLU A 355 -32.25 -7.02 8.01
C GLU A 355 -33.41 -7.23 7.01
N ASN A 356 -34.22 -8.28 7.24
CA ASN A 356 -35.36 -8.65 6.40
C ASN A 356 -35.02 -9.08 4.94
N LYS A 357 -33.78 -9.48 4.65
CA LYS A 357 -33.40 -10.06 3.36
C LYS A 357 -32.94 -11.50 3.57
N GLU A 358 -33.04 -12.30 2.52
CA GLU A 358 -32.53 -13.68 2.51
C GLU A 358 -30.98 -13.67 2.62
N PRO A 359 -30.38 -14.67 3.29
CA PRO A 359 -28.95 -14.81 3.37
C PRO A 359 -28.32 -15.06 1.98
N VAL A 360 -27.27 -14.33 1.68
CA VAL A 360 -26.44 -14.52 0.49
C VAL A 360 -25.25 -15.40 0.88
N ASP A 361 -25.07 -16.51 0.17
CA ASP A 361 -23.87 -17.34 0.32
C ASP A 361 -22.66 -16.60 -0.20
N ILE A 362 -21.60 -16.52 0.61
CA ILE A 362 -20.38 -15.76 0.30
C ILE A 362 -19.13 -16.64 0.10
N ILE A 363 -19.30 -17.98 0.09
CA ILE A 363 -18.17 -18.89 -0.14
C ILE A 363 -17.63 -18.68 -1.56
N GLY A 364 -16.32 -18.45 -1.67
CA GLY A 364 -15.66 -18.17 -2.95
C GLY A 364 -15.91 -16.76 -3.51
N MET A 365 -16.69 -15.93 -2.78
CA MET A 365 -16.90 -14.53 -3.14
C MET A 365 -15.65 -13.70 -2.81
N LYS A 366 -15.39 -12.65 -3.60
CA LYS A 366 -14.31 -11.70 -3.31
C LYS A 366 -14.49 -11.09 -1.92
N LEU A 367 -13.40 -11.00 -1.15
CA LEU A 367 -13.41 -10.43 0.20
C LEU A 367 -14.01 -9.01 0.21
N ARG A 368 -13.69 -8.19 -0.78
CA ARG A 368 -14.21 -6.82 -0.94
C ARG A 368 -15.74 -6.78 -0.99
N LYS A 369 -16.38 -7.66 -1.78
CA LYS A 369 -17.85 -7.78 -1.83
C LYS A 369 -18.44 -8.23 -0.50
N VAL A 370 -17.78 -9.16 0.16
CA VAL A 370 -18.19 -9.62 1.49
C VAL A 370 -18.12 -8.46 2.50
N VAL A 371 -17.03 -7.68 2.47
CA VAL A 371 -16.85 -6.51 3.35
C VAL A 371 -17.93 -5.46 3.10
N GLU A 372 -18.28 -5.16 1.85
CA GLU A 372 -19.39 -4.26 1.51
C GLU A 372 -20.74 -4.71 2.08
N MET A 373 -21.00 -6.01 2.04
CA MET A 373 -22.23 -6.56 2.60
C MET A 373 -22.23 -6.53 4.13
N ILE A 374 -21.06 -6.63 4.77
CA ILE A 374 -20.91 -6.59 6.23
C ILE A 374 -20.95 -5.14 6.72
N ARG A 375 -20.31 -4.18 6.02
CA ARG A 375 -20.42 -2.74 6.29
C ARG A 375 -21.84 -2.24 6.01
N GLY A 376 -22.18 -1.03 6.42
CA GLY A 376 -23.46 -0.41 6.16
C GLY A 376 -23.75 0.73 7.13
N GLU A 377 -24.98 1.26 7.14
CA GLU A 377 -25.36 2.40 7.98
C GLU A 377 -25.25 2.10 9.47
N ARG A 378 -24.82 3.09 10.25
CA ARG A 378 -24.76 3.01 11.72
C ARG A 378 -26.13 2.67 12.30
N GLY A 379 -26.17 1.72 13.22
CA GLY A 379 -27.40 1.26 13.86
C GLY A 379 -28.16 0.20 13.05
N SER A 380 -27.79 -0.07 11.79
CA SER A 380 -28.40 -1.16 11.02
C SER A 380 -27.87 -2.53 11.49
N ARG A 381 -28.64 -3.59 11.26
CA ARG A 381 -28.27 -4.96 11.65
C ARG A 381 -27.79 -5.77 10.47
N VAL A 382 -26.73 -6.55 10.69
CA VAL A 382 -26.25 -7.57 9.79
C VAL A 382 -26.40 -8.94 10.44
N HIS A 383 -26.88 -9.90 9.67
CA HIS A 383 -27.03 -11.28 10.07
C HIS A 383 -25.90 -12.10 9.41
N LEU A 384 -25.08 -12.73 10.23
CA LEU A 384 -23.97 -13.57 9.77
C LEU A 384 -24.29 -15.04 10.05
N THR A 385 -24.13 -15.89 9.05
CA THR A 385 -24.09 -17.33 9.22
C THR A 385 -22.63 -17.74 9.35
N VAL A 386 -22.27 -18.36 10.47
CA VAL A 386 -20.87 -18.58 10.84
C VAL A 386 -20.63 -20.06 11.19
N GLU A 387 -19.53 -20.61 10.66
CA GLU A 387 -18.91 -21.85 11.10
C GLU A 387 -17.88 -21.50 12.18
N SER A 388 -18.05 -22.02 13.40
CA SER A 388 -17.15 -21.67 14.51
C SER A 388 -15.82 -22.38 14.41
N SER A 389 -14.74 -21.64 14.70
CA SER A 389 -13.38 -22.18 14.80
C SER A 389 -13.33 -23.29 15.86
N GLY A 390 -12.76 -24.46 15.52
CA GLY A 390 -12.65 -25.60 16.41
C GLY A 390 -13.92 -26.47 16.51
N SER A 391 -14.98 -26.23 15.73
CA SER A 391 -16.09 -27.14 15.61
C SER A 391 -15.67 -28.39 14.85
N THR A 392 -15.91 -29.58 15.45
CA THR A 392 -15.72 -30.88 14.76
C THR A 392 -16.88 -31.20 13.80
N ASP A 393 -17.98 -30.49 13.93
CA ASP A 393 -19.14 -30.56 13.04
C ASP A 393 -19.26 -29.32 12.17
N THR A 394 -18.72 -29.42 10.97
CA THR A 394 -18.72 -28.33 9.96
C THR A 394 -20.12 -28.05 9.40
N SER A 395 -21.14 -28.89 9.72
CA SER A 395 -22.54 -28.67 9.33
C SER A 395 -23.31 -27.79 10.34
N ALA A 396 -22.75 -27.56 11.52
CA ALA A 396 -23.37 -26.78 12.58
C ALA A 396 -23.08 -25.28 12.42
N HIS A 397 -23.98 -24.58 11.74
CA HIS A 397 -23.87 -23.15 11.52
C HIS A 397 -24.56 -22.35 12.61
N LYS A 398 -23.92 -21.29 13.07
CA LYS A 398 -24.44 -20.38 14.09
C LYS A 398 -24.94 -19.10 13.39
N GLN A 399 -26.14 -18.66 13.75
CA GLN A 399 -26.67 -17.35 13.32
C GLN A 399 -26.27 -16.29 14.35
N ILE A 400 -25.61 -15.24 13.88
CA ILE A 400 -25.16 -14.13 14.72
C ILE A 400 -25.72 -12.83 14.13
N VAL A 401 -26.31 -12.00 14.99
CA VAL A 401 -26.83 -10.69 14.58
C VAL A 401 -25.99 -9.62 15.27
N ILE A 402 -25.40 -8.74 14.47
CA ILE A 402 -24.58 -7.63 14.96
C ILE A 402 -25.20 -6.32 14.52
N THR A 403 -25.34 -5.39 15.44
CA THR A 403 -25.71 -4.01 15.11
C THR A 403 -24.43 -3.25 14.75
N ARG A 404 -24.37 -2.68 13.55
CA ARG A 404 -23.23 -1.90 13.09
C ARG A 404 -23.07 -0.62 13.91
N ASP A 405 -21.86 -0.33 14.30
CA ASP A 405 -21.53 0.94 14.95
C ASP A 405 -20.16 1.44 14.48
N VAL A 406 -19.75 2.60 14.97
CA VAL A 406 -18.44 3.18 14.69
C VAL A 406 -17.36 2.29 15.32
N VAL A 407 -16.46 1.83 14.48
CA VAL A 407 -15.26 1.10 14.85
C VAL A 407 -14.07 2.05 14.75
N LYS A 408 -13.35 2.24 15.86
CA LYS A 408 -12.16 3.10 15.93
C LYS A 408 -10.90 2.28 15.71
N LEU A 409 -10.08 2.68 14.74
CA LEU A 409 -8.80 2.03 14.41
C LEU A 409 -7.71 2.56 15.34
N SER A 410 -7.78 2.18 16.61
CA SER A 410 -6.91 2.69 17.68
C SER A 410 -5.43 2.35 17.48
N SER A 411 -5.11 1.25 16.81
CA SER A 411 -3.74 0.82 16.52
C SER A 411 -2.99 1.74 15.55
N ALA A 412 -3.72 2.49 14.73
CA ALA A 412 -3.13 3.44 13.78
C ALA A 412 -2.96 4.86 14.37
N ARG A 413 -3.28 5.07 15.66
CA ARG A 413 -3.11 6.37 16.32
C ARG A 413 -1.68 6.59 16.80
N ALA A 414 -1.35 7.87 17.06
CA ALA A 414 -0.08 8.24 17.65
C ALA A 414 0.13 7.54 19.01
N HIS A 415 1.36 7.16 19.28
CA HIS A 415 1.79 6.55 20.53
C HIS A 415 3.17 7.06 20.91
N GLY A 416 3.61 6.81 22.13
CA GLY A 416 4.88 7.33 22.61
C GLY A 416 5.60 6.39 23.57
N ALA A 417 6.87 6.68 23.80
CA ALA A 417 7.66 6.01 24.82
C ALA A 417 8.64 6.97 25.49
N LEU A 418 9.01 6.68 26.73
CA LEU A 418 10.07 7.36 27.46
C LEU A 418 11.26 6.42 27.64
N PHE A 419 12.32 6.67 26.91
CA PHE A 419 13.55 5.90 26.95
C PHE A 419 14.53 6.46 27.99
N GLN A 420 15.25 5.56 28.68
CA GLN A 420 16.34 5.91 29.54
C GLN A 420 17.66 5.80 28.76
N VAL A 421 18.11 6.88 28.16
CA VAL A 421 19.31 6.90 27.30
C VAL A 421 20.56 7.02 28.17
N PRO A 422 21.54 6.07 28.04
CA PRO A 422 22.74 6.08 28.86
C PRO A 422 23.66 7.26 28.53
N GLU A 423 24.15 7.96 29.55
CA GLU A 423 25.24 8.96 29.50
C GLU A 423 26.61 8.32 29.74
N ALA A 424 27.66 9.02 29.36
CA ALA A 424 29.03 8.58 29.53
C ALA A 424 29.43 8.39 31.01
N ASP A 425 28.77 9.07 31.96
CA ASP A 425 29.00 8.98 33.40
C ASP A 425 28.22 7.87 34.12
N GLY A 426 27.50 7.06 33.37
CA GLY A 426 26.68 5.94 33.84
C GLY A 426 25.28 6.33 34.32
N LYS A 427 24.89 7.59 34.20
CA LYS A 427 23.51 8.04 34.41
C LYS A 427 22.69 7.82 33.14
N THR A 428 21.41 8.12 33.25
CA THR A 428 20.49 8.09 32.10
C THR A 428 19.76 9.41 31.94
N VAL A 429 19.49 9.78 30.68
CA VAL A 429 18.64 10.93 30.34
C VAL A 429 17.30 10.41 29.85
N PRO A 430 16.16 10.83 30.44
CA PRO A 430 14.85 10.45 29.95
C PRO A 430 14.49 11.21 28.66
N ILE A 431 14.46 10.50 27.51
CA ILE A 431 14.10 11.07 26.22
C ILE A 431 12.77 10.47 25.77
N GLY A 432 11.81 11.35 25.49
CA GLY A 432 10.50 10.97 24.98
C GLY A 432 10.54 10.76 23.47
N VAL A 433 9.87 9.75 23.00
CA VAL A 433 9.62 9.51 21.57
C VAL A 433 8.12 9.55 21.34
N ILE A 434 7.68 10.27 20.32
CA ILE A 434 6.30 10.27 19.84
C ILE A 434 6.33 9.80 18.39
N THR A 435 5.73 8.65 18.13
CA THR A 435 5.56 8.10 16.79
C THR A 435 4.21 8.52 16.24
N LEU A 436 4.21 9.19 15.11
CA LEU A 436 3.01 9.64 14.41
C LEU A 436 2.93 8.93 13.05
N PRO A 437 2.06 7.92 12.90
CA PRO A 437 1.96 7.17 11.64
C PRO A 437 1.39 7.98 10.48
N GLU A 438 0.44 8.89 10.76
CA GLU A 438 -0.25 9.69 9.74
C GLU A 438 -0.83 10.97 10.36
N PHE A 439 -1.06 12.01 9.56
CA PHE A 439 -1.75 13.23 10.00
C PHE A 439 -3.26 13.08 9.86
N TYR A 440 -3.83 12.16 10.65
CA TYR A 440 -5.26 11.88 10.68
C TYR A 440 -6.02 12.98 11.42
N GLY A 441 -7.28 13.14 11.03
CA GLY A 441 -8.11 14.17 11.68
C GLY A 441 -9.58 14.01 11.36
N PRO A 442 -10.41 14.85 12.01
CA PRO A 442 -11.80 14.94 11.63
C PRO A 442 -11.88 15.49 10.21
N ALA A 443 -12.60 14.82 9.33
CA ALA A 443 -13.09 15.50 8.15
C ALA A 443 -13.90 16.73 8.58
N ASP A 444 -14.03 17.73 7.71
CA ASP A 444 -14.76 18.98 7.94
C ASP A 444 -16.28 18.78 8.17
N ASP A 445 -16.67 17.69 8.83
CA ASP A 445 -18.04 17.38 9.21
C ASP A 445 -18.33 17.95 10.61
N PRO A 446 -19.11 19.02 10.72
CA PRO A 446 -19.45 19.62 12.00
C PRO A 446 -20.22 18.67 12.94
N GLN A 447 -20.89 17.63 12.41
CA GLN A 447 -21.67 16.68 13.21
C GLN A 447 -20.81 15.58 13.82
N ALA A 448 -19.66 15.28 13.23
CA ALA A 448 -18.68 14.36 13.79
C ALA A 448 -17.82 14.97 14.91
N ALA A 449 -18.06 16.20 15.31
CA ALA A 449 -17.21 17.00 16.21
C ALA A 449 -17.03 16.44 17.63
N ALA A 450 -17.93 15.62 18.12
CA ALA A 450 -17.90 15.14 19.51
C ALA A 450 -17.07 13.87 19.75
N GLU A 451 -16.72 13.12 18.69
CA GLU A 451 -16.04 11.82 18.80
C GLU A 451 -14.70 11.75 18.02
N LYS A 452 -14.05 12.89 17.81
CA LYS A 452 -12.96 13.07 16.85
C LYS A 452 -11.63 12.56 17.37
N SER A 453 -11.00 11.64 16.62
CA SER A 453 -9.56 11.40 16.71
C SER A 453 -8.85 12.48 15.90
N SER A 454 -7.86 13.17 16.49
CA SER A 454 -7.06 14.20 15.86
C SER A 454 -5.60 13.97 16.22
N ALA A 455 -4.75 13.90 15.22
CA ALA A 455 -3.32 13.69 15.39
C ALA A 455 -2.70 14.75 16.31
N SER A 456 -3.09 16.01 16.17
CA SER A 456 -2.58 17.11 17.01
C SER A 456 -3.01 17.01 18.47
N GLN A 457 -4.24 16.58 18.75
CA GLN A 457 -4.72 16.36 20.12
C GLN A 457 -4.00 15.16 20.76
N ASP A 458 -3.78 14.09 20.00
CA ASP A 458 -3.08 12.92 20.47
C ASP A 458 -1.62 13.23 20.80
N VAL A 459 -0.92 13.93 19.91
CA VAL A 459 0.46 14.39 20.14
C VAL A 459 0.51 15.32 21.34
N ALA A 460 -0.42 16.25 21.51
CA ALA A 460 -0.48 17.13 22.68
C ALA A 460 -0.69 16.35 23.99
N SER A 461 -1.54 15.32 23.97
CA SER A 461 -1.77 14.43 25.11
C SER A 461 -0.49 13.64 25.48
N LEU A 462 0.20 13.08 24.48
CA LEU A 462 1.46 12.36 24.68
C LEU A 462 2.55 13.29 25.22
N ILE A 463 2.67 14.52 24.72
CA ILE A 463 3.57 15.53 25.25
C ILE A 463 3.29 15.77 26.74
N ALA A 464 2.03 15.91 27.14
CA ALA A 464 1.66 16.14 28.53
C ALA A 464 2.01 14.95 29.43
N GLN A 465 1.78 13.71 28.96
CA GLN A 465 2.15 12.50 29.67
C GLN A 465 3.68 12.39 29.85
N LEU A 466 4.45 12.61 28.77
CA LEU A 466 5.92 12.58 28.79
C LEU A 466 6.51 13.69 29.72
N LYS A 467 5.92 14.89 29.70
CA LYS A 467 6.32 15.95 30.65
C LYS A 467 6.08 15.55 32.08
N THR A 468 4.96 14.92 32.39
CA THR A 468 4.65 14.41 33.75
C THR A 468 5.62 13.31 34.14
N ALA A 469 6.09 12.49 33.20
CA ALA A 469 7.10 11.45 33.42
C ALA A 469 8.54 11.99 33.49
N GLY A 470 8.74 13.31 33.33
CA GLY A 470 10.05 13.97 33.57
C GLY A 470 10.96 14.02 32.35
N VAL A 471 10.41 13.96 31.12
CA VAL A 471 11.16 14.04 29.85
C VAL A 471 12.13 15.24 29.85
N LYS A 472 13.33 15.05 29.29
CA LYS A 472 14.37 16.09 29.13
C LYS A 472 14.61 16.47 27.67
N GLY A 473 14.37 15.58 26.74
CA GLY A 473 14.45 15.78 25.30
C GLY A 473 13.37 14.97 24.58
N MET A 474 13.03 15.31 23.37
CA MET A 474 11.94 14.66 22.63
C MET A 474 12.31 14.39 21.19
N VAL A 475 11.88 13.26 20.68
CA VAL A 475 11.91 12.90 19.27
C VAL A 475 10.46 12.82 18.76
N LEU A 476 10.18 13.51 17.67
CA LEU A 476 8.97 13.29 16.88
C LEU A 476 9.35 12.39 15.70
N ASP A 477 8.91 11.15 15.74
CA ASP A 477 9.18 10.17 14.70
C ASP A 477 8.10 10.23 13.61
N LEU A 478 8.51 10.67 12.43
CA LEU A 478 7.69 10.80 11.23
C LEU A 478 8.13 9.83 10.12
N ARG A 479 8.93 8.83 10.43
CA ARG A 479 9.30 7.80 9.44
C ARG A 479 8.06 7.08 8.93
N HIS A 480 8.06 6.75 7.65
CA HIS A 480 6.95 6.13 6.91
C HIS A 480 5.63 6.92 6.96
N ASN A 481 5.65 8.17 7.40
CA ASN A 481 4.46 9.02 7.44
C ASN A 481 4.30 9.78 6.12
N GLY A 482 3.39 9.33 5.26
CA GLY A 482 3.09 9.91 3.94
C GLY A 482 2.38 11.28 3.98
N GLY A 483 2.05 11.79 5.15
CA GLY A 483 1.36 13.06 5.33
C GLY A 483 -0.05 12.92 5.89
N GLY A 484 -1.00 13.67 5.32
CA GLY A 484 -2.40 13.70 5.74
C GLY A 484 -2.96 15.11 5.74
N PHE A 485 -3.82 15.45 6.71
CA PHE A 485 -4.48 16.75 6.74
C PHE A 485 -3.53 17.92 7.02
N LEU A 486 -3.59 18.93 6.14
CA LEU A 486 -2.81 20.18 6.28
C LEU A 486 -3.06 20.88 7.62
N GLY A 487 -4.32 20.96 8.05
CA GLY A 487 -4.67 21.55 9.34
C GLY A 487 -4.02 20.86 10.53
N GLU A 488 -3.88 19.52 10.49
CA GLU A 488 -3.18 18.78 11.54
C GLU A 488 -1.67 19.06 11.55
N ALA A 489 -1.05 19.22 10.36
CA ALA A 489 0.35 19.63 10.29
C ALA A 489 0.59 21.01 10.92
N ILE A 490 -0.30 21.98 10.63
CA ILE A 490 -0.22 23.32 11.22
C ILE A 490 -0.39 23.26 12.75
N ASN A 491 -1.37 22.50 13.22
CA ASN A 491 -1.64 22.34 14.65
C ASN A 491 -0.48 21.66 15.38
N ILE A 492 0.10 20.59 14.79
CA ILE A 492 1.24 19.87 15.37
C ILE A 492 2.49 20.77 15.41
N ALA A 493 2.82 21.47 14.32
CA ALA A 493 3.90 22.44 14.35
C ALA A 493 3.69 23.48 15.45
N GLY A 494 2.45 23.94 15.65
CA GLY A 494 2.04 24.88 16.70
C GLY A 494 2.18 24.36 18.14
N LEU A 495 2.38 23.05 18.36
CA LEU A 495 2.71 22.51 19.68
C LEU A 495 4.16 22.83 20.09
N PHE A 496 5.01 23.17 19.13
CA PHE A 496 6.46 23.38 19.33
C PHE A 496 6.93 24.80 18.98
N ILE A 497 6.17 25.57 18.19
CA ILE A 497 6.46 26.95 17.86
C ILE A 497 5.30 27.85 18.32
N PRO A 498 5.59 29.06 18.81
CA PRO A 498 4.53 30.00 19.16
C PRO A 498 3.85 30.54 17.90
N LYS A 499 2.89 31.48 18.11
CA LYS A 499 2.21 32.14 17.01
C LYS A 499 3.17 32.60 15.90
N GLY A 500 2.89 32.15 14.69
CA GLY A 500 3.71 32.47 13.49
C GLY A 500 3.43 31.54 12.31
N PRO A 501 3.94 31.89 11.11
CA PRO A 501 3.70 31.13 9.89
C PRO A 501 4.27 29.71 9.96
N VAL A 502 3.48 28.72 9.53
CA VAL A 502 3.88 27.32 9.43
C VAL A 502 4.10 26.93 7.96
N VAL A 503 3.21 27.39 7.08
CA VAL A 503 3.25 27.04 5.67
C VAL A 503 2.69 28.19 4.85
N GLN A 504 3.16 28.33 3.63
CA GLN A 504 2.58 29.21 2.61
C GLN A 504 2.03 28.33 1.49
N VAL A 505 0.78 28.49 1.10
CA VAL A 505 0.20 27.81 -0.05
C VAL A 505 -0.05 28.81 -1.18
N VAL A 506 0.23 28.40 -2.42
CA VAL A 506 0.12 29.26 -3.58
C VAL A 506 -0.61 28.50 -4.69
N ASP A 507 -1.66 29.09 -5.21
CA ASP A 507 -2.41 28.50 -6.33
C ASP A 507 -1.78 28.81 -7.69
N SER A 508 -2.39 28.28 -8.76
CA SER A 508 -1.93 28.49 -10.14
C SER A 508 -2.05 29.95 -10.65
N THR A 509 -2.82 30.81 -9.97
CA THR A 509 -2.94 32.24 -10.30
C THR A 509 -1.87 33.07 -9.60
N GLY A 510 -1.15 32.46 -8.65
CA GLY A 510 -0.16 33.12 -7.81
C GLY A 510 -0.77 33.72 -6.53
N ASP A 511 -2.04 33.50 -6.28
CA ASP A 511 -2.65 33.89 -5.00
C ASP A 511 -2.03 33.07 -3.86
N LYS A 512 -1.67 33.79 -2.80
CA LYS A 512 -0.89 33.26 -1.68
C LYS A 512 -1.63 33.38 -0.37
N GLN A 513 -1.83 32.23 0.29
CA GLN A 513 -2.30 32.14 1.66
C GLN A 513 -1.11 31.76 2.57
N VAL A 514 -1.10 32.32 3.79
CA VAL A 514 -0.12 31.97 4.82
C VAL A 514 -0.85 31.40 6.01
N ASP A 515 -0.64 30.12 6.27
CA ASP A 515 -1.25 29.44 7.39
C ASP A 515 -0.27 29.42 8.55
N SER A 516 -0.78 29.80 9.72
CA SER A 516 0.01 30.10 10.92
C SER A 516 -0.47 29.32 12.11
N SER A 517 0.43 29.00 13.03
CA SER A 517 0.05 28.63 14.40
C SER A 517 -0.54 29.85 15.09
N GLU A 518 -1.68 29.67 15.73
CA GLU A 518 -2.31 30.69 16.57
C GLU A 518 -2.03 30.49 18.08
N ASN A 519 -1.21 29.49 18.43
CA ASN A 519 -0.91 29.15 19.81
C ASN A 519 -0.07 30.25 20.49
N ALA A 520 -0.55 30.81 21.59
CA ALA A 520 0.20 31.79 22.36
C ALA A 520 1.37 31.16 23.13
N THR A 521 1.24 29.89 23.50
CA THR A 521 2.24 29.10 24.22
C THR A 521 2.47 27.77 23.56
N VAL A 522 3.67 27.24 23.65
CA VAL A 522 4.03 25.92 23.13
C VAL A 522 3.73 24.83 24.16
N ALA A 523 3.37 23.64 23.69
CA ALA A 523 3.17 22.47 24.54
C ALA A 523 4.49 21.92 25.09
N TYR A 524 5.55 22.04 24.28
CA TYR A 524 6.91 21.60 24.64
C TYR A 524 7.96 22.57 24.13
N ASP A 525 8.84 23.02 25.01
CA ASP A 525 9.93 23.99 24.78
C ASP A 525 11.34 23.41 24.94
N GLY A 526 11.47 22.12 25.33
CA GLY A 526 12.76 21.43 25.48
C GLY A 526 13.41 21.06 24.15
N GLN A 527 14.54 20.36 24.20
CA GLN A 527 15.27 19.90 23.03
C GLN A 527 14.40 18.95 22.19
N LEU A 528 14.37 19.14 20.86
CA LEU A 528 13.52 18.41 19.93
C LEU A 528 14.31 17.98 18.71
N ALA A 529 14.17 16.72 18.32
CA ALA A 529 14.52 16.23 16.99
C ALA A 529 13.26 15.77 16.25
N VAL A 530 13.30 15.84 14.92
CA VAL A 530 12.35 15.19 14.04
C VAL A 530 13.11 14.10 13.31
N LEU A 531 12.67 12.85 13.48
CA LEU A 531 13.23 11.70 12.79
C LEU A 531 12.42 11.43 11.51
N THR A 532 13.10 11.42 10.37
CA THR A 532 12.47 11.30 9.04
C THR A 532 13.17 10.26 8.17
N ASP A 533 12.46 9.77 7.17
CA ASP A 533 12.97 8.90 6.11
C ASP A 533 12.53 9.38 4.72
N ARG A 534 12.88 8.61 3.68
CA ARG A 534 12.47 8.89 2.29
C ARG A 534 10.96 8.77 2.06
N PHE A 535 10.21 8.14 2.96
CA PHE A 535 8.75 8.01 2.90
C PHE A 535 8.03 9.14 3.64
N SER A 536 8.73 9.91 4.47
CA SER A 536 8.19 11.11 5.11
C SER A 536 7.82 12.14 4.05
N ALA A 537 6.51 12.40 3.84
CA ALA A 537 6.04 13.22 2.73
C ALA A 537 4.99 14.26 3.15
N SER A 538 4.80 15.32 2.32
CA SER A 538 3.68 16.25 2.43
C SER A 538 3.57 16.94 3.82
N ALA A 539 2.54 16.63 4.63
CA ALA A 539 2.34 17.17 5.99
C ALA A 539 3.55 16.92 6.90
N SER A 540 4.21 15.76 6.79
CA SER A 540 5.47 15.47 7.49
C SER A 540 6.57 16.45 7.12
N GLU A 541 6.67 16.80 5.83
CA GLU A 541 7.64 17.75 5.32
C GLU A 541 7.33 19.18 5.75
N ILE A 542 6.04 19.52 5.85
CA ILE A 542 5.61 20.81 6.40
C ILE A 542 6.07 20.94 7.86
N VAL A 543 5.81 19.92 8.70
CA VAL A 543 6.18 19.95 10.11
C VAL A 543 7.70 19.97 10.27
N ALA A 544 8.41 19.03 9.67
CA ALA A 544 9.87 18.93 9.76
C ALA A 544 10.55 20.21 9.24
N GLY A 545 10.14 20.70 8.05
CA GLY A 545 10.72 21.87 7.42
C GLY A 545 10.38 23.19 8.12
N ALA A 546 9.16 23.33 8.67
CA ALA A 546 8.81 24.48 9.49
C ALA A 546 9.66 24.52 10.77
N LEU A 547 9.71 23.41 11.54
CA LEU A 547 10.50 23.34 12.76
C LEU A 547 12.00 23.56 12.51
N GLN A 548 12.54 23.03 11.42
CA GLN A 548 13.92 23.30 10.98
C GLN A 548 14.12 24.79 10.64
N SER A 549 13.20 25.40 9.88
CA SER A 549 13.27 26.82 9.48
C SER A 549 13.28 27.76 10.69
N TYR A 550 12.59 27.38 11.77
CA TYR A 550 12.60 28.13 13.04
C TYR A 550 13.82 27.82 13.92
N GLY A 551 14.68 26.88 13.56
CA GLY A 551 15.73 26.38 14.43
C GLY A 551 15.17 25.71 15.69
N ARG A 552 13.93 25.22 15.63
CA ARG A 552 13.23 24.63 16.75
C ARG A 552 13.55 23.15 16.95
N ALA A 553 13.82 22.45 15.87
CA ALA A 553 14.17 21.04 15.88
C ALA A 553 15.38 20.75 14.99
N ILE A 554 16.08 19.66 15.33
CA ILE A 554 17.13 19.05 14.52
C ILE A 554 16.45 17.96 13.69
N VAL A 555 16.61 17.99 12.36
CA VAL A 555 16.11 16.93 11.48
C VAL A 555 17.17 15.85 11.33
N VAL A 556 16.83 14.62 11.71
CA VAL A 556 17.73 13.45 11.68
C VAL A 556 17.07 12.34 10.83
N GLY A 557 17.85 11.57 10.12
CA GLY A 557 17.33 10.43 9.35
C GLY A 557 18.02 10.26 8.01
N ASP A 558 17.26 9.87 6.98
CA ASP A 558 17.75 9.73 5.62
C ASP A 558 18.26 11.06 5.08
N SER A 559 18.99 11.05 3.97
CA SER A 559 19.58 12.25 3.38
C SER A 559 18.55 13.37 3.16
N SER A 560 17.32 13.01 2.83
CA SER A 560 16.17 13.93 2.72
C SER A 560 14.85 13.16 2.82
N THR A 561 13.76 13.88 3.01
CA THR A 561 12.40 13.36 2.91
C THR A 561 11.98 13.14 1.44
N HIS A 562 10.73 12.74 1.20
CA HIS A 562 10.19 12.37 -0.12
C HIS A 562 10.33 13.47 -1.19
N GLY A 563 10.02 14.71 -0.84
CA GLY A 563 10.07 15.83 -1.78
C GLY A 563 8.74 16.24 -2.39
N LYS A 564 7.61 15.92 -1.76
CA LYS A 564 6.29 16.33 -2.19
C LYS A 564 5.99 17.75 -1.71
N GLY A 565 5.77 18.67 -2.66
CA GLY A 565 5.50 20.09 -2.39
C GLY A 565 4.14 20.57 -2.86
N THR A 566 3.15 19.65 -3.01
CA THR A 566 1.84 19.93 -3.58
C THR A 566 0.72 19.68 -2.60
N VAL A 567 -0.39 20.43 -2.76
CA VAL A 567 -1.62 20.27 -1.98
C VAL A 567 -2.73 19.78 -2.90
N GLN A 568 -3.35 18.67 -2.52
CA GLN A 568 -4.48 18.09 -3.23
C GLN A 568 -5.79 18.42 -2.52
N GLN A 569 -6.84 18.59 -3.33
CA GLN A 569 -8.22 18.62 -2.88
C GLN A 569 -8.93 17.39 -3.43
N VAL A 570 -9.69 16.73 -2.58
CA VAL A 570 -10.59 15.64 -2.96
C VAL A 570 -11.98 16.21 -3.17
N ILE A 571 -12.56 15.95 -4.32
CA ILE A 571 -13.82 16.50 -4.77
C ILE A 571 -14.76 15.36 -5.13
N GLU A 572 -15.79 15.12 -4.33
CA GLU A 572 -16.81 14.11 -4.63
C GLU A 572 -17.60 14.49 -5.87
N MET A 573 -17.65 13.60 -6.87
CA MET A 573 -18.35 13.86 -8.12
C MET A 573 -19.84 14.12 -7.96
N LYS A 574 -20.51 13.44 -7.00
CA LYS A 574 -21.94 13.61 -6.71
C LYS A 574 -22.34 15.05 -6.33
N ASN A 575 -21.38 15.84 -5.81
CA ASN A 575 -21.62 17.19 -5.34
C ASN A 575 -21.52 18.25 -6.47
N LEU A 576 -21.12 17.85 -7.67
CA LEU A 576 -20.78 18.76 -8.77
C LEU A 576 -21.93 19.00 -9.74
N THR A 577 -22.73 17.97 -10.01
CA THR A 577 -23.84 18.08 -10.95
C THR A 577 -25.10 17.42 -10.37
N ARG A 578 -26.27 17.93 -10.77
CA ARG A 578 -27.56 17.32 -10.37
C ARG A 578 -27.69 15.89 -10.93
N GLU A 579 -27.14 15.63 -12.08
CA GLU A 579 -27.18 14.33 -12.73
C GLU A 579 -26.44 13.29 -11.88
N LEU A 580 -25.21 13.57 -11.47
CA LEU A 580 -24.43 12.69 -10.58
C LEU A 580 -25.05 12.55 -9.20
N ALA A 581 -25.59 13.64 -8.64
CA ALA A 581 -26.27 13.62 -7.34
C ALA A 581 -27.52 12.72 -7.32
N MET A 582 -28.17 12.54 -8.46
CA MET A 582 -29.38 11.73 -8.64
C MET A 582 -29.09 10.37 -9.31
N SER A 583 -27.84 10.07 -9.62
CA SER A 583 -27.45 8.79 -10.18
C SER A 583 -27.81 7.65 -9.22
N PRO A 584 -28.39 6.54 -9.71
CA PRO A 584 -28.55 5.33 -8.91
C PRO A 584 -27.19 4.65 -8.59
N ASP A 585 -26.19 4.95 -9.40
CA ASP A 585 -24.83 4.41 -9.22
C ASP A 585 -24.07 5.25 -8.19
N LYS A 586 -23.24 4.59 -7.39
CA LYS A 586 -22.29 5.30 -6.54
C LYS A 586 -21.28 6.01 -7.43
N THR A 587 -21.08 7.30 -7.22
CA THR A 587 -20.13 8.10 -7.99
C THR A 587 -18.80 8.22 -7.28
N GLY A 588 -17.73 8.35 -8.04
CA GLY A 588 -16.37 8.46 -7.53
C GLY A 588 -15.99 9.86 -7.03
N ALA A 589 -14.70 10.06 -6.87
CA ALA A 589 -14.11 11.35 -6.48
C ALA A 589 -12.87 11.67 -7.32
N ALA A 590 -12.62 12.96 -7.54
CA ALA A 590 -11.38 13.45 -8.13
C ALA A 590 -10.47 13.99 -7.01
N LYS A 591 -9.25 13.50 -6.96
CA LYS A 591 -8.17 14.08 -6.16
C LYS A 591 -7.30 14.91 -7.10
N ILE A 592 -7.24 16.21 -6.88
CA ILE A 592 -6.62 17.16 -7.82
C ILE A 592 -5.63 18.06 -7.09
N THR A 593 -4.44 18.20 -7.64
CA THR A 593 -3.45 19.16 -7.16
C THR A 593 -3.87 20.58 -7.52
N ILE A 594 -4.22 21.36 -6.50
CA ILE A 594 -4.74 22.73 -6.67
C ILE A 594 -3.72 23.81 -6.31
N GLN A 595 -2.75 23.49 -5.44
CA GLN A 595 -1.77 24.44 -4.93
C GLN A 595 -0.41 23.78 -4.74
N LYS A 596 0.64 24.60 -4.64
CA LYS A 596 1.94 24.23 -4.10
C LYS A 596 2.11 24.82 -2.73
N PHE A 597 2.84 24.14 -1.87
CA PHE A 597 3.19 24.70 -0.57
C PHE A 597 4.67 25.02 -0.46
N TYR A 598 4.97 25.95 0.43
CA TYR A 598 6.31 26.45 0.72
C TYR A 598 6.47 26.59 2.23
N LEU A 599 7.65 26.29 2.71
CA LEU A 599 8.02 26.47 4.09
C LEU A 599 7.98 27.97 4.48
N PRO A 600 7.97 28.31 5.77
CA PRO A 600 7.93 29.70 6.23
C PRO A 600 9.04 30.58 5.65
N ASN A 601 10.22 30.00 5.42
CA ASN A 601 11.38 30.66 4.81
C ASN A 601 11.27 30.81 3.27
N GLY A 602 10.19 30.34 2.67
CA GLY A 602 9.91 30.41 1.23
C GLY A 602 10.47 29.26 0.40
N SER A 603 11.19 28.31 0.97
CA SER A 603 11.69 27.14 0.23
C SER A 603 10.56 26.15 -0.05
N SER A 604 10.56 25.55 -1.25
CA SER A 604 9.69 24.42 -1.57
C SER A 604 10.36 23.10 -1.16
N THR A 605 9.57 22.13 -0.76
CA THR A 605 10.03 20.73 -0.59
C THR A 605 10.02 19.95 -1.91
N GLN A 606 9.32 20.46 -2.93
CA GLN A 606 9.13 19.78 -4.22
C GLN A 606 10.47 19.29 -4.80
N LEU A 607 10.54 18.01 -5.18
CA LEU A 607 11.71 17.29 -5.72
C LEU A 607 12.91 17.14 -4.76
N LYS A 608 13.02 17.95 -3.71
CA LYS A 608 14.20 18.01 -2.84
C LYS A 608 13.97 17.47 -1.44
N GLY A 609 12.75 17.52 -0.97
CA GLY A 609 12.42 17.20 0.40
C GLY A 609 12.96 18.21 1.43
N VAL A 610 12.85 17.86 2.67
CA VAL A 610 13.55 18.48 3.80
C VAL A 610 14.86 17.72 3.98
N VAL A 611 15.97 18.42 3.76
CA VAL A 611 17.31 17.85 3.92
C VAL A 611 17.61 17.69 5.40
N ALA A 612 18.07 16.50 5.82
CA ALA A 612 18.42 16.24 7.21
C ALA A 612 19.61 17.08 7.66
N ASP A 613 19.54 17.62 8.87
CA ASP A 613 20.65 18.27 9.53
C ASP A 613 21.76 17.24 9.87
N ILE A 614 21.34 16.03 10.23
CA ILE A 614 22.22 14.89 10.51
C ILE A 614 21.70 13.69 9.70
N ALA A 615 22.41 13.38 8.61
CA ALA A 615 22.08 12.24 7.77
C ALA A 615 22.69 10.95 8.34
N LEU A 616 21.91 9.87 8.29
CA LEU A 616 22.30 8.53 8.66
C LEU A 616 22.38 7.63 7.43
N PRO A 617 23.24 6.60 7.41
CA PRO A 617 23.28 5.65 6.29
C PRO A 617 21.93 4.96 6.13
N SER A 618 21.37 4.94 4.91
CA SER A 618 20.09 4.33 4.62
C SER A 618 20.08 3.52 3.33
N ILE A 619 19.30 2.44 3.32
CA ILE A 619 18.97 1.68 2.12
C ILE A 619 18.10 2.52 1.19
N ASP A 620 17.17 3.27 1.75
CA ASP A 620 16.16 4.04 1.02
C ASP A 620 16.77 5.14 0.14
N ASP A 621 17.94 5.69 0.55
CA ASP A 621 18.70 6.63 -0.28
C ASP A 621 19.21 6.03 -1.60
N SER A 622 19.19 4.70 -1.71
CA SER A 622 19.62 3.97 -2.93
C SER A 622 18.45 3.54 -3.80
N LEU A 623 17.23 3.69 -3.31
CA LEU A 623 16.00 3.34 -4.01
C LEU A 623 15.46 4.52 -4.81
N PRO A 624 14.71 4.28 -5.89
CA PRO A 624 14.02 5.33 -6.64
C PRO A 624 12.78 5.82 -5.88
N ILE A 625 12.95 6.17 -4.60
CA ILE A 625 11.93 6.71 -3.73
C ILE A 625 12.03 8.23 -3.73
N GLY A 626 10.90 8.88 -3.83
CA GLY A 626 10.78 10.33 -3.78
C GLY A 626 10.22 10.95 -5.06
N GLU A 627 9.77 12.18 -4.92
CA GLU A 627 9.09 12.96 -5.95
C GLU A 627 9.89 13.04 -7.26
N SER A 628 11.22 13.12 -7.16
CA SER A 628 12.11 13.24 -8.32
C SER A 628 12.13 12.00 -9.21
N SER A 629 11.61 10.87 -8.75
CA SER A 629 11.50 9.63 -9.53
C SER A 629 10.15 9.49 -10.25
N LEU A 630 9.18 10.35 -9.94
CA LEU A 630 7.83 10.31 -10.50
C LEU A 630 7.75 11.08 -11.82
N GLN A 631 7.00 10.55 -12.78
CA GLN A 631 6.73 11.25 -14.05
C GLN A 631 5.81 12.45 -13.77
N HIS A 632 5.91 13.49 -14.59
CA HIS A 632 5.12 14.73 -14.49
C HIS A 632 5.21 15.45 -13.13
N ALA A 633 6.19 15.11 -12.27
CA ALA A 633 6.40 15.84 -11.04
C ALA A 633 6.65 17.33 -11.30
N LEU A 634 5.96 18.19 -10.52
CA LEU A 634 6.08 19.64 -10.70
C LEU A 634 7.50 20.11 -10.38
N ILE A 635 7.96 21.15 -11.08
CA ILE A 635 9.31 21.70 -10.90
C ILE A 635 9.46 22.37 -9.53
N TRP A 636 10.67 22.31 -8.99
CA TRP A 636 11.04 23.03 -7.79
C TRP A 636 11.12 24.54 -8.06
N ASP A 637 10.60 25.34 -7.12
CA ASP A 637 10.77 26.79 -7.12
C ASP A 637 10.84 27.33 -5.69
N ARG A 638 10.99 28.62 -5.53
CA ARG A 638 11.07 29.30 -4.24
C ARG A 638 10.21 30.55 -4.24
N LYS A 639 9.59 30.86 -3.11
CA LYS A 639 8.88 32.12 -2.88
C LYS A 639 9.63 32.97 -1.83
N PRO A 640 9.30 34.26 -1.70
CA PRO A 640 9.75 35.06 -0.58
C PRO A 640 9.28 34.45 0.75
N SER A 641 10.08 34.59 1.80
CA SER A 641 9.68 34.22 3.16
C SER A 641 8.33 34.84 3.54
N ALA A 642 7.57 34.16 4.37
CA ALA A 642 6.31 34.69 4.89
C ALA A 642 6.55 36.03 5.62
N PRO A 643 5.70 37.05 5.43
CA PRO A 643 5.97 38.42 5.97
C PRO A 643 6.20 38.49 7.46
N THR A 644 5.54 37.60 8.23
CA THR A 644 5.63 37.55 9.69
C THR A 644 6.63 36.49 10.19
N PHE A 645 7.36 35.85 9.29
CA PHE A 645 8.36 34.86 9.65
C PHE A 645 9.61 35.53 10.24
N ILE A 646 9.90 35.25 11.50
CA ILE A 646 11.07 35.76 12.21
C ILE A 646 12.04 34.62 12.64
N GLY A 647 11.75 33.38 12.26
CA GLY A 647 12.58 32.23 12.60
C GLY A 647 13.97 32.31 11.97
N LYS A 648 14.92 31.67 12.62
CA LYS A 648 16.28 31.47 12.12
C LYS A 648 16.63 30.01 12.26
N PRO A 649 17.31 29.40 11.29
CA PRO A 649 17.81 28.04 11.46
C PRO A 649 18.78 27.96 12.64
N LEU A 650 19.05 26.75 13.12
CA LEU A 650 20.07 26.49 14.11
C LEU A 650 21.44 27.03 13.66
N ASP A 651 22.23 27.51 14.62
CA ASP A 651 23.59 28.01 14.33
C ASP A 651 24.43 26.86 13.71
N ALA A 652 25.16 27.20 12.64
CA ALA A 652 25.97 26.22 11.92
C ALA A 652 27.00 25.53 12.85
N ARG A 653 27.57 26.25 13.84
CA ARG A 653 28.55 25.67 14.77
C ARG A 653 27.91 24.60 15.67
N VAL A 654 26.66 24.82 16.07
CA VAL A 654 25.92 23.82 16.87
C VAL A 654 25.66 22.59 16.01
N LEU A 655 25.13 22.79 14.78
CA LEU A 655 24.89 21.69 13.86
C LEU A 655 26.17 20.94 13.51
N ASP A 656 27.27 21.66 13.25
CA ASP A 656 28.57 21.06 12.93
C ASP A 656 29.10 20.23 14.09
N SER A 657 28.97 20.73 15.35
CA SER A 657 29.35 19.95 16.52
C SER A 657 28.51 18.67 16.69
N LEU A 658 27.20 18.76 16.50
CA LEU A 658 26.32 17.60 16.59
C LEU A 658 26.61 16.59 15.44
N ARG A 659 26.86 17.10 14.25
CA ARG A 659 27.22 16.29 13.07
C ARG A 659 28.56 15.57 13.27
N GLU A 660 29.59 16.27 13.78
CA GLU A 660 30.88 15.66 14.08
C GLU A 660 30.77 14.53 15.12
N LYS A 661 29.98 14.73 16.18
CA LYS A 661 29.74 13.70 17.18
C LYS A 661 29.01 12.50 16.60
N SER A 662 27.96 12.74 15.79
CA SER A 662 27.23 11.66 15.13
C SER A 662 28.13 10.88 14.16
N LEU A 663 28.89 11.58 13.31
CA LEU A 663 29.85 10.93 12.39
C LEU A 663 30.91 10.10 13.12
N ALA A 664 31.40 10.60 14.28
CA ALA A 664 32.32 9.84 15.12
C ALA A 664 31.68 8.55 15.66
N ARG A 665 30.39 8.57 16.04
CA ARG A 665 29.65 7.37 16.43
C ARG A 665 29.39 6.44 15.22
N GLN A 666 28.98 6.98 14.09
CA GLN A 666 28.79 6.22 12.84
C GLN A 666 30.08 5.49 12.40
N ALA A 667 31.25 6.07 12.66
CA ALA A 667 32.53 5.45 12.34
C ALA A 667 32.98 4.39 13.34
N ARG A 668 32.47 4.41 14.59
CA ARG A 668 33.03 3.61 15.69
C ARG A 668 32.06 2.59 16.28
N LEU A 669 30.76 2.90 16.33
CA LEU A 669 29.83 2.03 17.02
C LEU A 669 29.45 0.79 16.16
N PRO A 670 29.31 -0.38 16.79
CA PRO A 670 29.08 -1.63 16.07
C PRO A 670 27.72 -1.63 15.35
N GLU A 671 26.68 -0.98 15.87
CA GLU A 671 25.40 -0.86 15.21
C GLU A 671 25.46 -0.13 13.85
N PHE A 672 26.37 0.83 13.70
CA PHE A 672 26.59 1.48 12.41
C PHE A 672 27.44 0.63 11.46
N ALA A 673 28.36 -0.17 12.00
CA ALA A 673 29.05 -1.16 11.18
C ALA A 673 28.09 -2.22 10.63
N TYR A 674 27.16 -2.68 11.47
CA TYR A 674 26.05 -3.55 11.10
C TYR A 674 25.18 -2.89 10.00
N LEU A 675 24.67 -1.68 10.22
CA LEU A 675 23.83 -0.94 9.28
C LEU A 675 24.53 -0.73 7.93
N LYS A 676 25.81 -0.32 7.96
CA LYS A 676 26.59 -0.12 6.74
C LYS A 676 26.77 -1.42 5.95
N LYS A 677 27.03 -2.52 6.65
CA LYS A 677 27.17 -3.85 6.04
C LYS A 677 25.89 -4.27 5.32
N ASP A 678 24.74 -4.00 5.92
CA ASP A 678 23.42 -4.28 5.34
C ASP A 678 23.15 -3.40 4.11
N VAL A 679 23.40 -2.08 4.22
CA VAL A 679 23.28 -1.13 3.10
C VAL A 679 24.19 -1.49 1.93
N ASP A 680 25.47 -1.83 2.18
CA ASP A 680 26.43 -2.18 1.15
C ASP A 680 26.03 -3.50 0.43
N TRP A 681 25.53 -4.48 1.20
CA TRP A 681 25.01 -5.73 0.64
C TRP A 681 23.80 -5.48 -0.25
N PHE A 682 22.83 -4.70 0.24
CA PHE A 682 21.63 -4.34 -0.51
C PHE A 682 21.99 -3.64 -1.84
N LYS A 683 22.86 -2.63 -1.81
CA LYS A 683 23.35 -1.94 -3.01
C LYS A 683 23.98 -2.90 -4.02
N SER A 684 24.81 -3.81 -3.55
CA SER A 684 25.45 -4.82 -4.42
C SER A 684 24.43 -5.71 -5.11
N ARG A 685 23.30 -6.01 -4.45
CA ARG A 685 22.22 -6.82 -5.03
C ARG A 685 21.37 -6.01 -6.02
N GLN A 686 21.11 -4.76 -5.71
CA GLN A 686 20.34 -3.87 -6.60
C GLN A 686 21.07 -3.57 -7.91
N GLU A 687 22.40 -3.46 -7.87
CA GLU A 687 23.22 -3.29 -9.08
C GLU A 687 23.18 -4.50 -10.01
N GLN A 688 22.82 -5.68 -9.50
CA GLN A 688 22.73 -6.92 -10.28
C GLN A 688 21.42 -6.98 -11.09
N LYS A 689 21.37 -6.26 -12.21
CA LYS A 689 20.17 -6.17 -13.08
C LYS A 689 19.87 -7.48 -13.83
N LEU A 690 20.86 -8.34 -14.02
CA LEU A 690 20.72 -9.61 -14.73
C LEU A 690 20.90 -10.78 -13.78
N VAL A 691 19.96 -11.69 -13.82
CA VAL A 691 19.96 -12.92 -13.00
C VAL A 691 20.41 -14.09 -13.88
N LEU A 692 21.43 -14.81 -13.45
CA LEU A 692 21.90 -16.02 -14.15
C LEU A 692 20.89 -17.15 -13.96
N LEU A 693 20.50 -17.80 -15.06
CA LEU A 693 19.52 -18.90 -15.08
C LEU A 693 20.22 -20.28 -15.03
N ASN A 694 21.16 -20.44 -14.11
CA ASN A 694 21.84 -21.71 -13.83
C ASN A 694 21.51 -22.11 -12.38
N LEU A 695 20.88 -23.27 -12.19
CA LEU A 695 20.41 -23.69 -10.88
C LEU A 695 21.52 -23.84 -9.85
N ASP A 696 22.67 -24.40 -10.25
CA ASP A 696 23.77 -24.64 -9.30
C ASP A 696 24.47 -23.34 -8.90
N GLU A 697 24.65 -22.41 -9.82
CA GLU A 697 25.17 -21.06 -9.50
C GLU A 697 24.20 -20.28 -8.64
N ARG A 698 22.88 -20.38 -8.91
CA ARG A 698 21.84 -19.76 -8.08
C ARG A 698 21.79 -20.36 -6.68
N ARG A 699 22.04 -21.67 -6.53
CA ARG A 699 22.16 -22.31 -5.21
C ARG A 699 23.37 -21.79 -4.44
N LYS A 700 24.51 -21.61 -5.10
CA LYS A 700 25.71 -21.02 -4.47
C LYS A 700 25.44 -19.60 -4.02
N GLN A 701 24.81 -18.79 -4.89
CA GLN A 701 24.44 -17.43 -4.55
C GLN A 701 23.48 -17.39 -3.36
N LYS A 702 22.41 -18.21 -3.41
CA LYS A 702 21.44 -18.31 -2.30
C LYS A 702 22.14 -18.73 -1.00
N ALA A 703 23.00 -19.72 -1.03
CA ALA A 703 23.72 -20.16 0.17
C ALA A 703 24.61 -19.04 0.75
N SER A 704 25.22 -18.22 -0.12
CA SER A 704 25.97 -17.03 0.31
C SER A 704 25.05 -15.97 0.93
N ASP A 705 23.89 -15.74 0.31
CA ASP A 705 22.91 -14.77 0.80
C ASP A 705 22.30 -15.22 2.14
N ASP A 706 21.93 -16.50 2.26
CA ASP A 706 21.40 -17.09 3.49
C ASP A 706 22.44 -17.03 4.63
N ALA A 707 23.73 -17.27 4.32
CA ALA A 707 24.81 -17.15 5.29
C ALA A 707 24.96 -15.69 5.77
N PHE A 708 24.91 -14.74 4.84
CA PHE A 708 24.93 -13.31 5.17
C PHE A 708 23.75 -12.90 6.04
N ILE A 709 22.53 -13.27 5.65
CA ILE A 709 21.31 -12.96 6.41
C ILE A 709 21.41 -13.54 7.83
N LYS A 710 21.89 -14.78 7.97
CA LYS A 710 22.09 -15.40 9.27
C LYS A 710 23.13 -14.65 10.11
N GLU A 711 24.23 -14.22 9.51
CA GLU A 711 25.28 -13.43 10.18
C GLU A 711 24.73 -12.09 10.65
N ILE A 712 24.04 -11.34 9.76
CA ILE A 712 23.41 -10.04 10.06
C ILE A 712 22.38 -10.17 11.18
N LYS A 713 21.56 -11.23 11.15
CA LYS A 713 20.60 -11.49 12.21
C LYS A 713 21.27 -11.75 13.55
N ALA A 714 22.28 -12.59 13.59
CA ALA A 714 23.01 -12.89 14.82
C ALA A 714 23.69 -11.63 15.39
N GLU A 715 24.24 -10.76 14.52
CA GLU A 715 24.83 -9.50 14.90
C GLU A 715 23.76 -8.54 15.48
N ARG A 716 22.58 -8.44 14.85
CA ARG A 716 21.43 -7.68 15.34
C ARG A 716 20.98 -8.15 16.72
N ASP A 717 20.81 -9.46 16.90
CA ASP A 717 20.36 -10.07 18.16
C ASP A 717 21.36 -9.83 19.29
N GLU A 718 22.66 -9.82 18.99
CA GLU A 718 23.69 -9.45 19.97
C GLU A 718 23.62 -7.98 20.34
N LEU A 719 23.46 -7.09 19.37
CA LEU A 719 23.32 -5.65 19.59
C LEU A 719 22.03 -5.30 20.35
N ALA A 720 20.97 -6.08 20.14
CA ALA A 720 19.68 -5.92 20.81
C ALA A 720 19.74 -6.22 22.31
N LYS A 721 20.77 -6.93 22.81
CA LYS A 721 20.97 -7.16 24.25
C LYS A 721 21.28 -5.89 25.04
N THR A 722 21.72 -4.83 24.35
CA THR A 722 22.00 -3.52 24.95
C THR A 722 20.87 -2.54 24.72
N ASP A 723 19.65 -2.97 24.94
CA ASP A 723 18.47 -2.12 24.76
C ASP A 723 18.40 -0.97 25.79
N TYR A 724 17.69 0.11 25.40
CA TYR A 724 17.39 1.21 26.31
C TYR A 724 16.07 0.93 27.03
N PRO A 725 16.06 0.82 28.37
CA PRO A 725 14.81 0.63 29.11
C PRO A 725 13.82 1.74 28.77
N HIS A 726 12.57 1.38 28.47
CA HIS A 726 11.54 2.36 28.15
C HIS A 726 10.19 2.03 28.77
N SER A 727 9.32 3.03 28.83
CA SER A 727 7.91 2.91 29.22
C SER A 727 7.05 3.47 28.12
N GLU A 728 6.02 2.74 27.70
CA GLU A 728 5.11 3.16 26.64
C GLU A 728 3.97 4.04 27.12
N PHE A 729 3.48 4.90 26.25
CA PHE A 729 2.37 5.82 26.45
C PHE A 729 1.39 5.73 25.29
N TRP A 730 0.11 5.55 25.57
CA TRP A 730 -0.92 5.36 24.59
C TRP A 730 -2.07 6.36 24.81
N VAL A 731 -2.65 6.86 23.71
CA VAL A 731 -3.84 7.72 23.74
C VAL A 731 -5.15 6.94 23.66
N ALA A 732 -5.05 5.65 23.37
CA ALA A 732 -6.14 4.68 23.31
C ALA A 732 -5.64 3.36 23.93
N PRO A 733 -6.52 2.38 24.21
CA PRO A 733 -6.06 1.06 24.66
C PRO A 733 -5.01 0.49 23.70
N ARG A 734 -3.92 -0.03 24.27
CA ARG A 734 -2.85 -0.68 23.49
C ARG A 734 -3.49 -1.76 22.60
N PRO A 735 -3.14 -1.86 21.31
CA PRO A 735 -3.53 -2.99 20.48
C PRO A 735 -3.09 -4.29 21.14
N LEU A 736 -3.94 -5.30 21.11
CA LEU A 736 -3.56 -6.61 21.59
C LEU A 736 -2.47 -7.19 20.67
N PRO A 737 -1.47 -7.89 21.22
CA PRO A 737 -0.48 -8.59 20.39
C PRO A 737 -1.22 -9.54 19.44
N LYS A 738 -0.83 -9.54 18.17
CA LYS A 738 -1.39 -10.48 17.19
C LYS A 738 -1.19 -11.90 17.70
N LEU A 739 -2.30 -12.60 17.96
CA LEU A 739 -2.25 -14.02 18.28
C LEU A 739 -1.72 -14.76 17.06
N LYS A 740 -0.59 -15.44 17.22
CA LYS A 740 -0.08 -16.32 16.16
C LYS A 740 -1.14 -17.38 15.88
N ALA A 741 -1.60 -17.48 14.63
CA ALA A 741 -2.43 -18.60 14.22
C ALA A 741 -1.65 -19.90 14.48
N PRO A 742 -2.27 -20.92 15.10
CA PRO A 742 -1.61 -22.19 15.29
C PRO A 742 -1.19 -22.75 13.93
N LYS A 743 0.08 -23.11 13.79
CA LYS A 743 0.59 -23.76 12.56
C LYS A 743 -0.21 -25.06 12.39
N THR A 744 -1.08 -25.12 11.38
CA THR A 744 -1.65 -26.40 10.96
C THR A 744 -0.62 -27.11 10.09
N ALA A 745 -0.21 -28.31 10.45
CA ALA A 745 0.56 -29.15 9.56
C ALA A 745 -0.24 -29.39 8.26
N ASP A 746 0.48 -29.53 7.16
CA ASP A 746 -0.09 -29.70 5.79
C ASP A 746 -0.98 -30.97 5.64
N ASP A 747 -1.03 -31.82 6.69
CA ASP A 747 -1.84 -33.05 6.78
C ASP A 747 -3.12 -32.87 7.64
N GLY A 748 -3.40 -31.67 8.14
CA GLY A 748 -4.58 -31.39 8.96
C GLY A 748 -4.46 -31.85 10.43
N SER A 749 -3.29 -32.28 10.89
CA SER A 749 -3.06 -32.60 12.31
C SER A 749 -2.63 -31.36 13.08
N VAL A 750 -3.21 -31.18 14.27
CA VAL A 750 -2.82 -30.13 15.22
C VAL A 750 -1.57 -30.63 15.95
N SER A 751 -0.42 -30.00 15.73
CA SER A 751 0.76 -30.28 16.54
C SER A 751 0.55 -29.82 17.98
N ASN A 752 0.86 -30.70 18.92
CA ASN A 752 0.77 -30.42 20.35
C ASN A 752 1.80 -29.35 20.75
N PRO A 753 1.47 -28.38 21.63
CA PRO A 753 2.39 -27.33 22.05
C PRO A 753 3.65 -27.80 22.81
N ASP A 754 3.74 -29.11 23.10
CA ASP A 754 4.81 -29.70 23.92
C ASP A 754 5.93 -30.39 23.12
N ASP A 755 5.84 -30.45 21.80
CA ASP A 755 6.94 -30.94 20.96
C ASP A 755 7.94 -29.81 20.69
N GLY A 756 8.99 -29.80 21.47
CA GLY A 756 10.01 -28.78 21.61
C GLY A 756 10.75 -28.40 20.33
N ASP A 757 10.23 -27.40 19.64
CA ASP A 757 10.99 -26.53 18.74
C ASP A 757 11.08 -25.13 19.38
N GLU A 758 11.95 -25.00 20.37
CA GLU A 758 12.22 -23.71 21.05
C GLU A 758 12.85 -22.67 20.11
N ASP A 759 13.37 -23.04 18.94
CA ASP A 759 14.13 -22.15 18.06
C ASP A 759 13.28 -21.31 17.07
N ASP A 760 11.99 -21.63 16.87
CA ASP A 760 11.13 -20.92 15.90
C ASP A 760 10.19 -19.88 16.55
N ALA A 761 10.15 -19.81 17.86
CA ALA A 761 9.26 -18.93 18.63
C ALA A 761 9.80 -17.48 18.77
N THR A 762 11.08 -17.26 18.47
CA THR A 762 11.76 -15.98 18.75
C THR A 762 11.81 -15.02 17.56
N LEU A 763 11.38 -15.45 16.36
CA LEU A 763 11.59 -14.72 15.12
C LEU A 763 10.54 -13.65 14.75
N SER A 764 9.41 -13.59 15.44
CA SER A 764 8.33 -12.65 15.11
C SER A 764 7.98 -11.68 16.25
N THR A 765 8.67 -11.72 17.37
CA THR A 765 8.33 -10.93 18.55
C THR A 765 8.93 -9.53 18.56
N ASP A 766 10.04 -9.29 17.87
CA ASP A 766 10.71 -7.98 17.87
C ASP A 766 10.19 -7.03 16.77
N GLU A 767 9.71 -7.55 15.63
CA GLU A 767 9.21 -6.72 14.51
C GLU A 767 7.77 -6.24 14.72
N ASP A 768 7.00 -6.93 15.55
CA ASP A 768 5.62 -6.55 15.89
C ASP A 768 5.56 -5.59 17.11
N GLU A 769 6.68 -5.30 17.76
CA GLU A 769 6.73 -4.35 18.87
C GLU A 769 6.79 -2.91 18.34
N PRO A 770 6.07 -1.96 18.95
CA PRO A 770 6.05 -0.55 18.52
C PRO A 770 7.45 0.11 18.53
N TYR A 771 8.34 -0.40 19.37
CA TYR A 771 9.72 0.07 19.49
C TYR A 771 10.67 -1.14 19.48
N PRO A 772 11.13 -1.56 18.29
CA PRO A 772 12.08 -2.67 18.16
C PRO A 772 13.35 -2.40 18.97
N LYS A 773 13.87 -3.43 19.64
CA LYS A 773 15.06 -3.29 20.50
C LYS A 773 16.29 -2.74 19.79
N MET A 774 16.41 -2.97 18.48
CA MET A 774 17.52 -2.53 17.66
C MET A 774 17.08 -1.61 16.55
N ASP A 775 16.71 -0.37 16.89
CA ASP A 775 16.47 0.71 15.95
C ASP A 775 17.66 1.69 15.97
N VAL A 776 18.58 1.52 15.02
CA VAL A 776 19.81 2.34 14.94
C VAL A 776 19.50 3.80 14.74
N TYR A 777 18.51 4.11 13.90
CA TYR A 777 18.09 5.47 13.59
C TYR A 777 17.53 6.18 14.83
N LEU A 778 16.62 5.52 15.52
CA LEU A 778 16.01 6.07 16.73
C LEU A 778 17.06 6.23 17.86
N ARG A 779 17.92 5.24 18.05
CA ARG A 779 19.01 5.30 19.04
C ARG A 779 19.94 6.47 18.78
N GLU A 780 20.37 6.66 17.53
CA GLU A 780 21.26 7.78 17.19
C GLU A 780 20.54 9.13 17.35
N THR A 781 19.26 9.21 16.96
CA THR A 781 18.47 10.43 17.15
C THR A 781 18.35 10.80 18.62
N MET A 782 18.17 9.83 19.52
CA MET A 782 18.15 10.06 20.97
C MET A 782 19.51 10.53 21.48
N ARG A 783 20.64 10.00 20.99
CA ARG A 783 21.99 10.45 21.32
C ARG A 783 22.27 11.88 20.82
N VAL A 784 21.75 12.23 19.64
CA VAL A 784 21.83 13.60 19.14
C VAL A 784 21.08 14.57 20.07
N ILE A 785 19.91 14.17 20.59
CA ILE A 785 19.18 14.97 21.58
C ILE A 785 19.95 15.07 22.91
N GLU A 786 20.58 14.00 23.39
CA GLU A 786 21.44 14.02 24.58
C GLU A 786 22.61 14.98 24.35
N ASP A 787 23.29 14.93 23.22
CA ASP A 787 24.34 15.87 22.85
C ASP A 787 23.83 17.32 22.81
N ALA A 788 22.64 17.57 22.28
CA ALA A 788 22.03 18.89 22.20
C ALA A 788 21.71 19.42 23.63
N ILE A 789 21.22 18.56 24.53
CA ILE A 789 21.01 18.92 25.95
C ILE A 789 22.32 19.31 26.59
N SER A 790 23.37 18.51 26.40
CA SER A 790 24.70 18.76 26.94
C SER A 790 25.33 20.07 26.44
N LEU A 791 25.19 20.35 25.13
CA LEU A 791 25.61 21.62 24.51
C LEU A 791 24.82 22.81 25.08
N GLY A 792 23.50 22.65 25.26
CA GLY A 792 22.63 23.69 25.83
C GLY A 792 22.97 24.07 27.28
N GLN A 793 23.61 23.21 28.03
CA GLN A 793 24.09 23.48 29.38
C GLN A 793 25.41 24.29 29.38
N ASN A 794 26.15 24.30 28.28
CA ASN A 794 27.39 25.04 28.16
C ASN A 794 27.11 26.49 27.72
N HIS A 795 27.16 27.43 28.70
CA HIS A 795 26.82 28.84 28.52
C HIS A 795 27.65 29.53 27.44
N ASP A 796 28.89 29.10 27.19
CA ASP A 796 29.77 29.70 26.20
C ASP A 796 29.36 29.39 24.75
N TYR A 797 28.63 28.32 24.53
CA TYR A 797 28.12 27.92 23.22
C TYR A 797 26.84 28.66 22.80
N TRP A 798 26.03 29.13 23.77
CA TRP A 798 24.68 29.65 23.51
C TRP A 798 24.52 31.17 23.63
N VAL A 799 25.53 31.88 24.17
CA VAL A 799 25.40 33.28 24.66
C VAL A 799 25.41 34.33 23.56
N SER A 800 25.79 34.05 22.33
CA SER A 800 25.83 35.10 21.31
C SER A 800 25.20 34.70 19.99
N ASN A 801 24.02 35.23 19.69
CA ASN A 801 23.34 35.23 18.39
C ASN A 801 22.80 33.88 17.84
N HIS A 802 22.48 32.92 18.67
CA HIS A 802 21.92 31.65 18.25
C HIS A 802 20.39 31.66 18.34
N ALA A 803 19.71 31.07 17.38
CA ALA A 803 18.31 30.68 17.56
C ALA A 803 18.28 29.62 18.66
N PRO A 804 17.53 29.81 19.74
CA PRO A 804 17.46 28.82 20.80
C PRO A 804 16.81 27.55 20.28
N LEU A 805 17.35 26.40 20.66
CA LEU A 805 16.67 25.11 20.44
C LEU A 805 15.37 25.02 21.23
N THR A 806 15.21 25.92 22.21
CA THR A 806 13.97 26.07 22.96
C THR A 806 13.36 27.41 22.70
N VAL A 807 12.05 27.45 22.61
CA VAL A 807 11.30 28.71 22.57
C VAL A 807 11.35 29.32 23.98
N ALA A 808 12.07 30.42 24.16
CA ALA A 808 12.10 31.10 25.43
C ALA A 808 10.66 31.50 25.82
N SER A 809 10.10 30.91 26.85
CA SER A 809 8.90 31.42 27.49
C SER A 809 9.26 32.79 28.04
N LYS A 810 8.77 33.88 27.42
CA LYS A 810 8.73 35.17 28.12
C LYS A 810 7.77 35.02 29.25
N GLY A 811 8.30 34.96 30.48
CA GLY A 811 7.55 35.07 31.70
C GLY A 811 6.75 36.40 31.77
#